data_ca97aec7a70e2c9226e6b6b8dd862940
#
_entry.id   ca97aec7a70e2c9226e6b6b8dd862940
#
_cell.length_a   1.000
_cell.length_b   1.000
_cell.length_c   1.000
_cell.angle_alpha   90.00
_cell.angle_beta   90.00
_cell.angle_gamma   90.00
#
_symmetry.space_group_name_H-M   'P 1'
#
loop_
_entity.id
_entity.type
_entity.pdbx_description
1 polymer ?
#
loop_
_entity_poly.entity_id
_entity_poly.type
_entity_poly.pdbx_seq_one_letter_code
_entity_poly.pdbx_strand_id
1 'polypeptide(L)'
;MLHRLLLLIFSCSMACAGDIYQKNQSMGKAESIKPFDHGVEIKTAEGTLIATVFSPTIIKMHFTKKSRESDTLSYAKRHDLQPSKAFKANESSDAYRIETDSLILSISKNPVRIRFSTKSGILINEDEPAFGTSWIGEEVTTYKKLISDEKFIGMGEKTGGLNRRGEGFTHWNTDYFGYPTNADPIYMSTPFYIGLHESQGAKVMYGIFMDNSYKSHFNFGASNDRFSSFTAEDGDMVYYFIYHTTVPGIIESYTSITGRITLPPLWSLGFQQCRYSYYPDKEVLRIAETFREKKIPADVIYLDIHYMDKYKIFTWNQDRFPDPKGMISTLKQKGFNTAVIIDPGIKVEKGYSAYEQGVKQNLFLKYPDATDYTGQVWPGWCHFPDFTNPDTRTWWGNSFKDLVDVGIRGFWNDMNEPATWGQRFPDLVEFSFEGLKGTHRRGHNVYGMQMARATFEGTKDLLKGERPFILTRAGFSGVQRYSAVWTGDNVSSDDHMMLGIRMLSSLGIAGVPYVGMDIGGFSGNPSKELFARWISIGAFAPLSRAHVCVDNKDQEPWSFGERVEDIARNYLNLRYMMLPYIYSSFHEASQSGMPIWRSLAIEYPFDSKIYDGRYQHQFTIGKGLMIAPVNSVQEFTKVYFPGSQPWYDFYSDSKYAPGTEDHVDAPLEKLPAFVQGGSIIPMQSIIQHTGEKSSDTLFVHVYAANSGVTNQQIYHDDGLTYSYEKGAYSHMNIIYDAGKKNITFEAPKGNYKTHHNVIAILLHGFDEVPKGMNINGTSTKVEKRSVSFMKALSNFDPLGGPAREGFMNVQAIHIPYPKAKTSIQW
;
A
#
# COMPACT_ATOMS: atom_id res chain seq x y z
N MET A 1 -28.34 67.03 16.58
CA MET A 1 -28.88 65.95 15.68
C MET A 1 -27.81 64.92 15.31
N LEU A 2 -26.58 65.28 15.09
CA LEU A 2 -25.51 64.35 14.69
C LEU A 2 -25.11 63.35 15.77
N HIS A 3 -25.16 63.69 17.06
CA HIS A 3 -24.81 62.82 18.20
C HIS A 3 -25.84 61.71 18.48
N ARG A 4 -27.11 61.93 18.10
CA ARG A 4 -28.13 60.86 18.25
C ARG A 4 -28.15 59.87 17.07
N LEU A 5 -27.64 60.26 15.90
CA LEU A 5 -27.50 59.37 14.75
C LEU A 5 -26.30 58.43 14.92
N LEU A 6 -25.20 58.90 15.57
CA LEU A 6 -24.05 58.01 15.84
C LEU A 6 -24.34 56.95 16.90
N LEU A 7 -25.18 57.25 17.91
CA LEU A 7 -25.60 56.27 18.94
C LEU A 7 -26.54 55.20 18.37
N LEU A 8 -27.38 55.54 17.37
CA LEU A 8 -28.23 54.51 16.71
C LEU A 8 -27.46 53.61 15.75
N ILE A 9 -26.41 54.12 15.11
CA ILE A 9 -25.53 53.29 14.22
C ILE A 9 -24.67 52.33 15.08
N PHE A 10 -24.20 52.75 16.25
CA PHE A 10 -23.44 51.90 17.16
C PHE A 10 -24.30 50.85 17.89
N SER A 11 -25.57 51.13 18.16
CA SER A 11 -26.50 50.17 18.76
C SER A 11 -27.02 49.11 17.75
N CYS A 12 -27.16 49.48 16.47
CA CYS A 12 -27.49 48.50 15.42
C CYS A 12 -26.29 47.59 15.06
N SER A 13 -25.05 48.08 15.13
CA SER A 13 -23.88 47.23 14.85
C SER A 13 -23.53 46.28 15.99
N MET A 14 -23.94 46.58 17.24
CA MET A 14 -23.79 45.61 18.35
C MET A 14 -24.89 44.54 18.40
N ALA A 15 -26.07 44.77 17.85
CA ALA A 15 -27.12 43.77 17.79
C ALA A 15 -26.93 42.75 16.66
N CYS A 16 -26.12 43.02 15.64
CA CYS A 16 -25.78 42.08 14.57
C CYS A 16 -24.47 41.32 14.75
N ALA A 17 -23.68 41.63 15.77
CA ALA A 17 -22.41 40.93 16.07
C ALA A 17 -22.58 39.77 17.06
N GLY A 18 -23.82 39.49 17.50
CA GLY A 18 -24.09 38.55 18.59
C GLY A 18 -24.08 37.07 18.28
N ASP A 19 -24.10 36.67 17.00
CA ASP A 19 -24.30 35.23 16.62
C ASP A 19 -23.36 34.68 15.55
N ILE A 20 -22.20 35.29 15.33
CA ILE A 20 -21.27 34.81 14.30
C ILE A 20 -20.31 33.70 14.83
N TYR A 21 -20.14 33.54 16.12
CA TYR A 21 -19.35 32.47 16.71
C TYR A 21 -20.24 31.23 16.94
N GLN A 22 -20.10 30.25 16.04
CA GLN A 22 -20.69 28.91 16.28
C GLN A 22 -20.12 28.37 17.61
N LYS A 23 -21.01 28.11 18.57
CA LYS A 23 -20.62 27.61 19.87
C LYS A 23 -20.04 26.20 19.75
N ASN A 24 -18.87 25.99 20.36
CA ASN A 24 -18.32 24.64 20.50
C ASN A 24 -19.27 23.76 21.32
N GLN A 25 -19.74 22.67 20.75
CA GLN A 25 -20.62 21.67 21.35
C GLN A 25 -19.83 20.42 21.67
N SER A 26 -19.39 20.21 22.89
CA SER A 26 -18.68 18.99 23.30
C SER A 26 -19.61 17.98 23.95
N MET A 27 -19.24 16.72 23.95
CA MET A 27 -19.89 15.69 24.74
C MET A 27 -19.86 16.06 26.21
N GLY A 28 -20.99 16.53 26.74
CA GLY A 28 -21.14 16.99 28.12
C GLY A 28 -21.35 15.82 29.10
N LYS A 29 -22.24 16.03 30.08
CA LYS A 29 -22.64 15.00 31.06
C LYS A 29 -23.51 13.92 30.40
N ALA A 30 -23.28 12.66 30.73
CA ALA A 30 -24.14 11.55 30.33
C ALA A 30 -25.52 11.72 30.94
N GLU A 31 -26.58 11.71 30.11
CA GLU A 31 -27.99 11.78 30.51
C GLU A 31 -28.60 10.37 30.59
N SER A 32 -28.15 9.47 29.70
CA SER A 32 -28.54 8.06 29.76
C SER A 32 -27.43 7.13 29.30
N ILE A 33 -27.35 5.94 29.87
CA ILE A 33 -26.43 4.86 29.54
C ILE A 33 -27.24 3.61 29.29
N LYS A 34 -27.15 3.05 28.08
CA LYS A 34 -27.90 1.84 27.69
C LYS A 34 -26.91 0.79 27.18
N PRO A 35 -26.61 -0.23 28.01
CA PRO A 35 -25.86 -1.38 27.52
C PRO A 35 -26.65 -2.15 26.45
N PHE A 36 -25.93 -2.75 25.50
CA PHE A 36 -26.47 -3.70 24.53
C PHE A 36 -25.47 -4.84 24.32
N ASP A 37 -25.86 -5.89 23.60
CA ASP A 37 -25.10 -7.13 23.44
C ASP A 37 -23.64 -6.96 23.02
N HIS A 38 -23.33 -5.89 22.31
CA HIS A 38 -22.01 -5.65 21.72
C HIS A 38 -21.31 -4.40 22.25
N GLY A 39 -21.88 -3.71 23.24
CA GLY A 39 -21.30 -2.47 23.74
C GLY A 39 -22.23 -1.61 24.59
N VAL A 40 -22.13 -0.29 24.42
CA VAL A 40 -22.92 0.70 25.16
C VAL A 40 -23.29 1.90 24.29
N GLU A 41 -24.52 2.38 24.47
CA GLU A 41 -24.99 3.70 23.98
C GLU A 41 -25.00 4.69 25.14
N ILE A 42 -24.40 5.85 24.97
CA ILE A 42 -24.38 6.95 25.93
C ILE A 42 -24.92 8.20 25.25
N LYS A 43 -26.00 8.79 25.83
CA LYS A 43 -26.60 10.02 25.34
C LYS A 43 -26.25 11.18 26.25
N THR A 44 -25.98 12.32 25.62
CA THR A 44 -25.76 13.61 26.28
C THR A 44 -26.70 14.67 25.69
N ALA A 45 -26.68 15.88 26.20
CA ALA A 45 -27.44 16.98 25.63
C ALA A 45 -27.06 17.29 24.17
N GLU A 46 -25.81 17.06 23.77
CA GLU A 46 -25.27 17.49 22.48
C GLU A 46 -25.16 16.35 21.45
N GLY A 47 -25.11 15.10 21.87
CA GLY A 47 -24.99 13.97 20.97
C GLY A 47 -25.01 12.59 21.61
N THR A 48 -24.81 11.58 20.80
CA THR A 48 -24.79 10.16 21.20
C THR A 48 -23.43 9.55 20.92
N LEU A 49 -22.90 8.80 21.87
CA LEU A 49 -21.76 7.92 21.72
C LEU A 49 -22.22 6.47 21.70
N ILE A 50 -21.82 5.70 20.70
CA ILE A 50 -21.98 4.24 20.67
C ILE A 50 -20.57 3.63 20.65
N ALA A 51 -20.22 2.91 21.73
CA ALA A 51 -18.99 2.12 21.78
C ALA A 51 -19.32 0.66 21.49
N THR A 52 -18.72 0.08 20.45
CA THR A 52 -18.99 -1.30 20.00
C THR A 52 -17.71 -2.13 19.99
N VAL A 53 -17.71 -3.28 20.64
CA VAL A 53 -16.60 -4.23 20.66
C VAL A 53 -16.66 -5.11 19.41
N PHE A 54 -15.59 -5.16 18.64
CA PHE A 54 -15.46 -6.05 17.48
C PHE A 54 -14.57 -7.26 17.74
N SER A 55 -13.56 -7.08 18.58
CA SER A 55 -12.66 -8.15 19.03
C SER A 55 -12.05 -7.75 20.38
N PRO A 56 -11.28 -8.63 21.03
CA PRO A 56 -10.53 -8.23 22.23
C PRO A 56 -9.61 -7.03 22.05
N THR A 57 -9.17 -6.76 20.80
CA THR A 57 -8.21 -5.71 20.45
C THR A 57 -8.83 -4.52 19.69
N ILE A 58 -10.12 -4.60 19.29
CA ILE A 58 -10.77 -3.60 18.42
C ILE A 58 -12.07 -3.10 19.05
N ILE A 59 -12.13 -1.79 19.31
CA ILE A 59 -13.38 -1.11 19.75
C ILE A 59 -13.68 0.05 18.79
N LYS A 60 -14.90 0.06 18.25
CA LYS A 60 -15.42 1.17 17.44
C LYS A 60 -16.04 2.21 18.35
N MET A 61 -15.67 3.46 18.15
CA MET A 61 -16.27 4.64 18.76
C MET A 61 -17.04 5.39 17.69
N HIS A 62 -18.33 5.65 17.94
CA HIS A 62 -19.19 6.33 16.99
C HIS A 62 -19.93 7.46 17.72
N PHE A 63 -19.60 8.70 17.33
CA PHE A 63 -20.22 9.91 17.88
C PHE A 63 -21.10 10.55 16.82
N THR A 64 -22.37 10.71 17.14
CA THR A 64 -23.38 11.37 16.30
C THR A 64 -23.89 12.61 17.00
N LYS A 65 -23.90 13.75 16.30
CA LYS A 65 -24.49 14.99 16.78
C LYS A 65 -26.00 14.83 16.97
N LYS A 66 -26.58 15.42 18.02
CA LYS A 66 -28.02 15.29 18.34
C LYS A 66 -28.95 15.69 17.20
N SER A 67 -28.57 16.66 16.38
CA SER A 67 -29.36 17.17 15.26
C SER A 67 -29.25 16.35 14.00
N ARG A 68 -28.48 15.23 14.00
CA ARG A 68 -28.19 14.40 12.84
C ARG A 68 -28.73 12.99 13.00
N GLU A 69 -29.19 12.40 11.89
CA GLU A 69 -29.41 10.96 11.82
C GLU A 69 -28.06 10.26 11.65
N SER A 70 -27.90 9.13 12.37
CA SER A 70 -26.64 8.38 12.34
C SER A 70 -26.37 7.77 10.98
N ASP A 71 -25.18 8.00 10.42
CA ASP A 71 -24.73 7.41 9.18
C ASP A 71 -23.91 6.13 9.45
N THR A 72 -24.36 5.02 8.87
CA THR A 72 -23.75 3.70 9.08
C THR A 72 -23.07 3.16 7.83
N LEU A 73 -23.22 3.82 6.67
CA LEU A 73 -22.60 3.37 5.41
C LEU A 73 -21.10 3.66 5.42
N SER A 74 -20.30 2.63 5.24
CA SER A 74 -18.86 2.71 5.07
C SER A 74 -18.41 1.86 3.89
N TYR A 75 -17.70 2.45 2.96
CA TYR A 75 -17.02 1.74 1.87
C TYR A 75 -15.66 1.18 2.29
N ALA A 76 -15.05 1.70 3.34
CA ALA A 76 -13.79 1.21 3.85
C ALA A 76 -13.90 -0.14 4.55
N LYS A 77 -14.99 -0.36 5.28
CA LYS A 77 -15.22 -1.55 6.09
C LYS A 77 -15.67 -2.75 5.25
N ARG A 78 -15.23 -3.94 5.62
CA ARG A 78 -15.76 -5.21 5.08
C ARG A 78 -17.23 -5.41 5.47
N HIS A 79 -18.02 -5.99 4.58
CA HIS A 79 -19.45 -6.25 4.83
C HIS A 79 -19.69 -7.34 5.90
N ASP A 80 -18.79 -8.31 5.98
CA ASP A 80 -18.90 -9.48 6.86
C ASP A 80 -18.30 -9.26 8.26
N LEU A 81 -17.82 -8.05 8.57
CA LEU A 81 -17.29 -7.73 9.90
C LEU A 81 -18.42 -7.68 10.93
N GLN A 82 -18.39 -8.61 11.89
CA GLN A 82 -19.41 -8.72 12.94
C GLN A 82 -18.85 -8.27 14.30
N PRO A 83 -19.66 -7.56 15.12
CA PRO A 83 -19.28 -7.22 16.49
C PRO A 83 -19.25 -8.45 17.41
N SER A 84 -18.42 -8.37 18.46
CA SER A 84 -18.21 -9.41 19.47
C SER A 84 -19.05 -9.17 20.71
N LYS A 85 -19.45 -10.26 21.41
CA LYS A 85 -20.03 -10.24 22.75
C LYS A 85 -19.01 -10.59 23.86
N ALA A 86 -17.74 -10.81 23.49
CA ALA A 86 -16.68 -11.26 24.41
C ALA A 86 -16.06 -10.07 25.16
N PHE A 87 -16.80 -9.53 26.14
CA PHE A 87 -16.31 -8.51 27.07
C PHE A 87 -17.10 -8.52 28.37
N LYS A 88 -16.55 -7.90 29.41
CA LYS A 88 -17.24 -7.59 30.66
C LYS A 88 -17.53 -6.10 30.70
N ALA A 89 -18.67 -5.74 31.23
CA ALA A 89 -19.04 -4.34 31.46
C ALA A 89 -19.42 -4.13 32.93
N ASN A 90 -19.04 -2.94 33.40
CA ASN A 90 -19.40 -2.54 34.74
C ASN A 90 -19.62 -1.01 34.79
N GLU A 91 -20.53 -0.57 35.64
CA GLU A 91 -20.90 0.83 35.82
C GLU A 91 -20.64 1.27 37.24
N SER A 92 -19.91 2.37 37.41
CA SER A 92 -19.71 3.05 38.68
C SER A 92 -20.46 4.39 38.72
N SER A 93 -20.34 5.15 39.81
CA SER A 93 -20.90 6.51 39.93
C SER A 93 -20.40 7.47 38.87
N ASP A 94 -19.13 7.35 38.47
CA ASP A 94 -18.36 8.33 37.68
C ASP A 94 -17.97 7.84 36.30
N ALA A 95 -18.05 6.51 36.05
CA ALA A 95 -17.64 5.92 34.78
C ALA A 95 -18.44 4.68 34.39
N TYR A 96 -18.49 4.41 33.05
CA TYR A 96 -18.86 3.13 32.47
C TYR A 96 -17.61 2.47 31.89
N ARG A 97 -17.41 1.17 32.19
CA ARG A 97 -16.18 0.45 31.85
C ARG A 97 -16.51 -0.81 31.03
N ILE A 98 -15.79 -0.97 29.93
CA ILE A 98 -15.78 -2.20 29.12
C ILE A 98 -14.40 -2.82 29.24
N GLU A 99 -14.32 -4.09 29.60
CA GLU A 99 -13.09 -4.86 29.72
C GLU A 99 -13.14 -6.05 28.75
N THR A 100 -12.20 -6.06 27.79
CA THR A 100 -11.96 -7.19 26.91
C THR A 100 -10.79 -8.03 27.44
N ASP A 101 -10.40 -9.09 26.73
CA ASP A 101 -9.21 -9.87 27.10
C ASP A 101 -7.89 -9.11 26.93
N SER A 102 -7.87 -8.02 26.14
CA SER A 102 -6.66 -7.29 25.81
C SER A 102 -6.58 -5.89 26.41
N LEU A 103 -7.69 -5.17 26.51
CA LEU A 103 -7.73 -3.76 26.92
C LEU A 103 -8.96 -3.42 27.76
N ILE A 104 -8.91 -2.26 28.40
CA ILE A 104 -10.00 -1.66 29.16
C ILE A 104 -10.33 -0.30 28.52
N LEU A 105 -11.58 -0.13 28.14
CA LEU A 105 -12.19 1.16 27.81
C LEU A 105 -12.91 1.69 29.06
N SER A 106 -12.55 2.89 29.49
CA SER A 106 -13.25 3.64 30.53
C SER A 106 -13.87 4.90 29.94
N ILE A 107 -15.16 5.10 30.13
CA ILE A 107 -15.92 6.26 29.67
C ILE A 107 -16.38 7.02 30.88
N SER A 108 -15.79 8.19 31.18
CA SER A 108 -16.27 9.05 32.27
C SER A 108 -17.65 9.60 31.94
N LYS A 109 -18.45 9.85 32.99
CA LYS A 109 -19.86 10.31 32.86
C LYS A 109 -20.03 11.83 32.85
N ASN A 110 -19.05 12.57 33.38
CA ASN A 110 -19.16 14.03 33.49
C ASN A 110 -17.79 14.73 33.51
N PRO A 111 -17.37 15.32 32.40
CA PRO A 111 -17.91 15.13 31.05
C PRO A 111 -17.60 13.74 30.49
N VAL A 112 -18.32 13.35 29.41
CA VAL A 112 -18.01 12.13 28.70
C VAL A 112 -16.63 12.25 28.07
N ARG A 113 -15.70 11.39 28.51
CA ARG A 113 -14.32 11.30 28.01
C ARG A 113 -13.88 9.84 27.94
N ILE A 114 -13.05 9.56 26.97
CA ILE A 114 -12.59 8.21 26.60
C ILE A 114 -11.18 7.99 27.12
N ARG A 115 -10.95 6.85 27.77
CA ARG A 115 -9.62 6.39 28.18
C ARG A 115 -9.48 4.92 27.87
N PHE A 116 -8.40 4.56 27.19
CA PHE A 116 -7.96 3.20 26.94
C PHE A 116 -6.75 2.88 27.80
N SER A 117 -6.76 1.73 28.46
CA SER A 117 -5.65 1.22 29.25
C SER A 117 -5.48 -0.28 29.04
N THR A 118 -4.30 -0.79 29.35
CA THR A 118 -4.06 -2.24 29.43
C THR A 118 -4.82 -2.82 30.62
N LYS A 119 -4.92 -4.14 30.68
CA LYS A 119 -5.51 -4.84 31.88
C LYS A 119 -4.73 -4.58 33.17
N SER A 120 -3.43 -4.27 33.08
CA SER A 120 -2.61 -3.85 34.22
C SER A 120 -2.74 -2.37 34.59
N GLY A 121 -3.59 -1.60 33.86
CA GLY A 121 -3.85 -0.19 34.15
C GLY A 121 -2.88 0.79 33.46
N ILE A 122 -1.92 0.33 32.66
CA ILE A 122 -1.02 1.19 31.89
C ILE A 122 -1.84 1.95 30.86
N LEU A 123 -1.66 3.29 30.83
CA LEU A 123 -2.33 4.15 29.85
C LEU A 123 -1.90 3.81 28.42
N ILE A 124 -2.90 3.58 27.54
CA ILE A 124 -2.67 3.42 26.11
C ILE A 124 -2.95 4.74 25.38
N ASN A 125 -4.14 5.31 25.58
CA ASN A 125 -4.54 6.56 24.97
C ASN A 125 -5.72 7.15 25.75
N GLU A 126 -5.83 8.48 25.81
CA GLU A 126 -6.97 9.13 26.45
C GLU A 126 -7.35 10.44 25.73
N ASP A 127 -8.62 10.84 25.91
CA ASP A 127 -9.08 12.13 25.43
C ASP A 127 -8.37 13.26 26.17
N GLU A 128 -8.12 14.37 25.46
CA GLU A 128 -7.76 15.62 26.11
C GLU A 128 -8.92 16.07 27.04
N PRO A 129 -8.65 16.33 28.33
CA PRO A 129 -9.72 16.50 29.32
C PRO A 129 -10.70 17.66 29.05
N ALA A 130 -10.20 18.77 28.48
CA ALA A 130 -11.03 19.95 28.22
C ALA A 130 -11.91 19.77 26.97
N PHE A 131 -11.42 19.08 25.94
CA PHE A 131 -12.08 19.06 24.63
C PHE A 131 -12.82 17.74 24.32
N GLY A 132 -12.16 16.57 24.44
CA GLY A 132 -12.73 15.28 24.04
C GLY A 132 -13.19 15.27 22.59
N THR A 133 -14.40 14.78 22.32
CA THR A 133 -15.06 14.92 21.01
C THR A 133 -16.05 16.07 21.03
N SER A 134 -15.99 16.96 20.02
CA SER A 134 -16.80 18.16 19.94
C SER A 134 -17.12 18.57 18.49
N TRP A 135 -18.14 19.42 18.35
CA TRP A 135 -18.60 19.97 17.08
C TRP A 135 -18.51 21.48 17.05
N ILE A 136 -18.15 22.04 15.88
CA ILE A 136 -18.30 23.44 15.53
C ILE A 136 -19.04 23.47 14.20
N GLY A 137 -20.31 23.85 14.21
CA GLY A 137 -21.18 23.67 13.06
C GLY A 137 -21.30 22.18 12.69
N GLU A 138 -21.02 21.82 11.46
CA GLU A 138 -21.04 20.41 11.00
C GLU A 138 -19.69 19.70 11.18
N GLU A 139 -18.61 20.46 11.41
CA GLU A 139 -17.28 19.92 11.67
C GLU A 139 -17.24 19.18 13.01
N VAL A 140 -16.64 17.99 13.02
CA VAL A 140 -16.45 17.19 14.22
C VAL A 140 -14.97 16.88 14.44
N THR A 141 -14.49 17.11 15.67
CA THR A 141 -13.10 16.87 16.06
C THR A 141 -13.01 16.04 17.33
N THR A 142 -12.12 15.06 17.33
CA THR A 142 -11.69 14.33 18.51
C THR A 142 -10.27 14.76 18.90
N TYR A 143 -10.10 15.17 20.15
CA TYR A 143 -8.81 15.61 20.72
C TYR A 143 -8.28 14.52 21.65
N LYS A 144 -7.04 14.08 21.41
CA LYS A 144 -6.33 13.12 22.26
C LYS A 144 -5.18 13.81 22.96
N LYS A 145 -5.00 13.51 24.23
CA LYS A 145 -3.86 14.03 25.00
C LYS A 145 -2.57 13.50 24.40
N LEU A 146 -1.66 14.39 24.07
CA LEU A 146 -0.31 14.01 23.63
C LEU A 146 0.53 13.52 24.81
N ILE A 147 1.17 12.37 24.62
CA ILE A 147 2.11 11.81 25.58
C ILE A 147 3.51 12.28 25.18
N SER A 148 4.36 12.53 26.20
CA SER A 148 5.75 12.90 25.94
C SER A 148 6.43 11.84 25.08
N ASP A 149 7.22 12.27 24.10
CA ASP A 149 7.97 11.41 23.17
C ASP A 149 7.14 10.42 22.34
N GLU A 150 5.81 10.59 22.31
CA GLU A 150 4.93 9.80 21.45
C GLU A 150 5.26 10.04 19.97
N LYS A 151 5.44 8.97 19.24
CA LYS A 151 5.65 8.96 17.79
C LYS A 151 4.39 8.50 17.07
N PHE A 152 4.22 8.96 15.84
CA PHE A 152 3.12 8.56 14.99
C PHE A 152 3.66 8.09 13.64
N ILE A 153 3.19 6.93 13.17
CA ILE A 153 3.57 6.37 11.85
C ILE A 153 2.31 6.00 11.06
N GLY A 154 2.42 5.94 9.75
CA GLY A 154 1.29 5.63 8.87
C GLY A 154 0.80 6.84 8.09
N MET A 155 -0.52 7.03 7.99
CA MET A 155 -1.23 8.04 7.18
C MET A 155 -1.23 7.75 5.66
N GLY A 156 -0.70 6.60 5.23
CA GLY A 156 -0.72 6.20 3.82
C GLY A 156 0.13 7.08 2.92
N GLU A 157 -0.43 7.54 1.82
CA GLU A 157 0.25 8.35 0.83
C GLU A 157 0.40 9.80 1.32
N LYS A 158 1.43 10.03 2.12
CA LYS A 158 1.78 11.35 2.66
C LYS A 158 3.28 11.63 2.48
N THR A 159 3.59 12.87 2.17
CA THR A 159 4.97 13.38 2.15
C THR A 159 5.55 13.46 3.57
N GLY A 160 6.77 13.94 3.72
CA GLY A 160 7.41 14.15 5.02
C GLY A 160 8.17 12.94 5.57
N GLY A 161 8.49 12.97 6.84
CA GLY A 161 9.29 11.96 7.54
C GLY A 161 8.49 10.74 7.97
N LEU A 162 9.18 9.67 8.39
CA LEU A 162 8.54 8.45 8.90
C LEU A 162 7.76 8.70 10.20
N ASN A 163 8.31 9.51 11.11
CA ASN A 163 7.61 9.96 12.30
C ASN A 163 6.81 11.23 11.99
N ARG A 164 5.50 11.17 12.20
CA ARG A 164 4.55 12.26 11.92
C ARG A 164 4.39 13.26 13.08
N ARG A 165 5.09 13.07 14.21
CA ARG A 165 5.02 14.00 15.35
C ARG A 165 5.45 15.41 14.92
N GLY A 166 4.65 16.41 15.31
CA GLY A 166 4.87 17.82 14.94
C GLY A 166 4.32 18.20 13.56
N GLU A 167 3.65 17.27 12.86
CA GLU A 167 3.12 17.48 11.51
C GLU A 167 1.59 17.55 11.52
N GLY A 168 1.03 18.16 10.48
CA GLY A 168 -0.40 18.19 10.18
C GLY A 168 -0.65 17.65 8.77
N PHE A 169 -1.76 16.94 8.57
CA PHE A 169 -2.11 16.32 7.28
C PHE A 169 -3.58 16.46 6.94
N THR A 170 -3.86 16.61 5.65
CA THR A 170 -5.21 16.66 5.08
C THR A 170 -5.48 15.44 4.24
N HIS A 171 -6.61 14.79 4.43
CA HIS A 171 -7.13 13.75 3.54
C HIS A 171 -8.20 14.34 2.61
N TRP A 172 -7.79 14.56 1.37
CA TRP A 172 -8.63 15.01 0.26
C TRP A 172 -7.93 14.64 -1.02
N ASN A 173 -8.42 13.63 -1.72
CA ASN A 173 -7.76 13.11 -2.92
C ASN A 173 -7.54 14.24 -3.93
N THR A 174 -6.29 14.47 -4.31
CA THR A 174 -5.94 15.67 -5.09
C THR A 174 -5.00 15.29 -6.22
N ASP A 175 -5.44 15.57 -7.45
CA ASP A 175 -4.57 15.54 -8.63
C ASP A 175 -3.52 16.65 -8.51
N TYR A 176 -2.25 16.24 -8.42
CA TYR A 176 -1.14 17.18 -8.26
C TYR A 176 0.07 16.75 -9.11
N PHE A 177 0.01 17.07 -10.40
CA PHE A 177 1.11 16.79 -11.34
C PHE A 177 2.44 17.40 -10.85
N GLY A 178 3.48 16.57 -10.77
CA GLY A 178 4.81 17.01 -10.35
C GLY A 178 4.85 17.62 -8.94
N TYR A 179 4.10 17.05 -8.00
CA TYR A 179 3.95 17.55 -6.64
C TYR A 179 5.30 17.82 -5.94
N PRO A 180 5.45 18.91 -5.18
CA PRO A 180 6.65 19.15 -4.38
C PRO A 180 6.78 18.13 -3.23
N THR A 181 8.00 17.92 -2.73
CA THR A 181 8.29 16.89 -1.71
C THR A 181 7.68 17.13 -0.34
N ASN A 182 7.00 18.26 -0.15
CA ASN A 182 6.22 18.62 1.04
C ASN A 182 4.72 18.84 0.74
N ALA A 183 4.23 18.39 -0.40
CA ALA A 183 2.83 18.54 -0.77
C ALA A 183 1.90 17.74 0.16
N ASP A 184 0.81 18.37 0.55
CA ASP A 184 -0.33 17.76 1.23
C ASP A 184 -1.58 18.63 0.97
N PRO A 185 -2.70 18.07 0.53
CA PRO A 185 -2.93 16.66 0.19
C PRO A 185 -2.41 16.26 -1.20
N ILE A 186 -2.36 14.94 -1.44
CA ILE A 186 -2.07 14.31 -2.72
C ILE A 186 -3.08 13.18 -3.03
N TYR A 187 -2.84 12.34 -4.02
CA TYR A 187 -3.80 11.49 -4.72
C TYR A 187 -4.70 10.59 -3.87
N MET A 188 -4.24 10.08 -2.71
CA MET A 188 -4.96 9.04 -1.97
C MET A 188 -5.14 9.36 -0.48
N SER A 189 -6.28 8.97 0.08
CA SER A 189 -6.64 9.18 1.49
C SER A 189 -6.70 7.86 2.26
N THR A 190 -5.86 7.73 3.30
CA THR A 190 -5.88 6.61 4.25
C THR A 190 -5.80 7.13 5.68
N PRO A 191 -6.91 7.52 6.29
CA PRO A 191 -6.96 8.13 7.61
C PRO A 191 -6.71 7.11 8.74
N PHE A 192 -5.53 6.48 8.73
CA PHE A 192 -5.06 5.48 9.68
C PHE A 192 -3.64 5.77 10.13
N TYR A 193 -3.42 5.77 11.43
CA TYR A 193 -2.10 5.91 12.04
C TYR A 193 -1.89 4.95 13.21
N ILE A 194 -0.62 4.74 13.55
CA ILE A 194 -0.18 4.00 14.74
C ILE A 194 0.55 4.97 15.65
N GLY A 195 0.10 5.08 16.90
CA GLY A 195 0.76 5.80 17.96
C GLY A 195 1.68 4.88 18.77
N LEU A 196 2.85 5.38 19.15
CA LEU A 196 3.93 4.65 19.81
C LEU A 196 4.49 5.49 20.96
N HIS A 197 4.46 4.98 22.20
CA HIS A 197 5.05 5.66 23.35
C HIS A 197 5.50 4.68 24.42
N GLU A 198 6.27 5.16 25.39
CA GLU A 198 6.59 4.42 26.60
C GLU A 198 5.80 4.97 27.79
N SER A 199 5.22 4.10 28.59
CA SER A 199 4.46 4.44 29.78
C SER A 199 4.80 3.48 30.91
N GLN A 200 5.25 4.01 32.06
CA GLN A 200 5.65 3.22 33.24
C GLN A 200 6.66 2.08 32.89
N GLY A 201 7.59 2.35 31.97
CA GLY A 201 8.56 1.39 31.49
C GLY A 201 8.04 0.33 30.51
N ALA A 202 6.77 0.39 30.13
CA ALA A 202 6.18 -0.48 29.13
C ALA A 202 6.12 0.20 27.75
N LYS A 203 6.46 -0.56 26.71
CA LYS A 203 6.28 -0.14 25.31
C LYS A 203 4.82 -0.30 24.92
N VAL A 204 4.18 0.79 24.56
CA VAL A 204 2.76 0.88 24.21
C VAL A 204 2.60 1.29 22.77
N MET A 205 1.71 0.61 22.06
CA MET A 205 1.36 0.96 20.69
C MET A 205 -0.13 0.74 20.45
N TYR A 206 -0.73 1.56 19.62
CA TYR A 206 -2.13 1.51 19.28
C TYR A 206 -2.35 2.04 17.86
N GLY A 207 -3.44 1.65 17.22
CA GLY A 207 -3.90 2.21 15.95
C GLY A 207 -5.20 2.99 16.10
N ILE A 208 -5.35 4.06 15.33
CA ILE A 208 -6.64 4.74 15.14
C ILE A 208 -6.92 4.80 13.63
N PHE A 209 -8.05 4.22 13.25
CA PHE A 209 -8.62 4.34 11.91
C PHE A 209 -9.89 5.18 11.99
N MET A 210 -9.90 6.33 11.31
CA MET A 210 -11.07 7.19 11.19
C MET A 210 -11.88 6.81 9.97
N ASP A 211 -13.09 6.29 10.18
CA ASP A 211 -14.01 5.82 9.14
C ASP A 211 -15.01 6.91 8.78
N ASN A 212 -14.51 7.98 8.15
CA ASN A 212 -15.30 9.09 7.63
C ASN A 212 -14.69 9.54 6.30
N SER A 213 -15.49 9.61 5.25
CA SER A 213 -15.03 9.91 3.88
C SER A 213 -15.04 11.39 3.50
N TYR A 214 -15.53 12.27 4.35
CA TYR A 214 -15.43 13.70 4.16
C TYR A 214 -13.97 14.15 4.22
N LYS A 215 -13.70 15.37 3.79
CA LYS A 215 -12.40 15.98 3.98
C LYS A 215 -12.03 15.97 5.45
N SER A 216 -10.83 15.52 5.76
CA SER A 216 -10.41 15.36 7.14
C SER A 216 -8.99 15.89 7.38
N HIS A 217 -8.74 16.30 8.63
CA HIS A 217 -7.49 16.90 9.06
C HIS A 217 -6.96 16.17 10.28
N PHE A 218 -5.66 15.88 10.27
CA PHE A 218 -4.93 15.28 11.38
C PHE A 218 -3.86 16.24 11.85
N ASN A 219 -3.75 16.41 13.15
CA ASN A 219 -2.73 17.23 13.79
C ASN A 219 -2.03 16.41 14.87
N PHE A 220 -0.74 16.14 14.67
CA PHE A 220 0.09 15.35 15.58
C PHE A 220 0.96 16.25 16.48
N GLY A 221 0.40 17.35 16.96
CA GLY A 221 1.12 18.33 17.75
C GLY A 221 1.82 19.40 16.92
N ALA A 222 1.40 19.64 15.68
CA ALA A 222 1.92 20.71 14.83
C ALA A 222 1.63 22.09 15.38
N SER A 223 0.51 22.26 16.08
CA SER A 223 0.08 23.55 16.65
C SER A 223 0.47 23.72 18.12
N ASN A 224 0.68 22.63 18.85
CA ASN A 224 1.02 22.63 20.29
C ASN A 224 1.41 21.21 20.72
N ASP A 225 1.95 21.06 21.93
CA ASP A 225 2.37 19.80 22.53
C ASP A 225 1.38 19.24 23.58
N ARG A 226 0.19 19.83 23.70
CA ARG A 226 -0.87 19.40 24.63
C ARG A 226 -1.73 18.25 24.07
N PHE A 227 -2.09 18.33 22.79
CA PHE A 227 -2.97 17.35 22.16
C PHE A 227 -2.61 17.04 20.71
N SER A 228 -2.99 15.85 20.26
CA SER A 228 -3.23 15.53 18.85
C SER A 228 -4.73 15.55 18.55
N SER A 229 -5.10 15.76 17.30
CA SER A 229 -6.50 15.75 16.90
C SER A 229 -6.72 15.15 15.51
N PHE A 230 -7.92 14.64 15.30
CA PHE A 230 -8.42 14.28 13.99
C PHE A 230 -9.84 14.82 13.82
N THR A 231 -10.06 15.44 12.67
CA THR A 231 -11.23 16.26 12.35
C THR A 231 -11.85 15.80 11.04
N ALA A 232 -13.18 15.76 10.93
CA ALA A 232 -13.89 15.71 9.66
C ALA A 232 -14.72 16.97 9.47
N GLU A 233 -14.71 17.55 8.25
CA GLU A 233 -15.47 18.76 7.94
C GLU A 233 -17.00 18.53 8.03
N ASP A 234 -17.46 17.27 8.03
CA ASP A 234 -18.86 16.90 8.15
C ASP A 234 -19.00 15.40 8.47
N GLY A 235 -20.23 14.93 8.73
CA GLY A 235 -20.52 13.53 9.04
C GLY A 235 -20.39 13.19 10.52
N ASP A 236 -20.48 11.91 10.84
CA ASP A 236 -20.27 11.39 12.18
C ASP A 236 -18.79 11.18 12.46
N MET A 237 -18.37 11.35 13.71
CA MET A 237 -17.03 10.93 14.11
C MET A 237 -17.05 9.43 14.39
N VAL A 238 -16.59 8.67 13.43
CA VAL A 238 -16.43 7.21 13.56
C VAL A 238 -14.95 6.88 13.52
N TYR A 239 -14.46 6.22 14.59
CA TYR A 239 -13.12 5.66 14.55
C TYR A 239 -13.04 4.30 15.21
N TYR A 240 -12.11 3.45 14.73
CA TYR A 240 -11.75 2.18 15.34
C TYR A 240 -10.48 2.38 16.14
N PHE A 241 -10.54 2.08 17.42
CA PHE A 241 -9.38 1.99 18.29
C PHE A 241 -8.87 0.57 18.27
N ILE A 242 -7.58 0.40 17.98
CA ILE A 242 -6.92 -0.90 17.81
C ILE A 242 -5.76 -0.97 18.81
N TYR A 243 -5.68 -2.03 19.61
CA TYR A 243 -4.56 -2.27 20.52
C TYR A 243 -3.89 -3.60 20.23
N HIS A 244 -2.57 -3.59 20.14
CA HIS A 244 -1.77 -4.80 20.09
C HIS A 244 -0.38 -4.55 20.65
N THR A 245 0.36 -5.61 21.03
CA THR A 245 1.72 -5.53 21.56
C THR A 245 2.81 -5.47 20.47
N THR A 246 2.41 -5.49 19.19
CA THR A 246 3.29 -5.42 18.01
C THR A 246 2.65 -4.59 16.91
N VAL A 247 3.45 -3.89 16.11
CA VAL A 247 2.97 -3.19 14.91
C VAL A 247 2.35 -4.15 13.91
N PRO A 248 2.93 -5.34 13.62
CA PRO A 248 2.27 -6.35 12.79
C PRO A 248 0.85 -6.70 13.24
N GLY A 249 0.63 -6.89 14.54
CA GLY A 249 -0.70 -7.19 15.08
C GLY A 249 -1.69 -6.04 14.92
N ILE A 250 -1.24 -4.78 14.94
CA ILE A 250 -2.08 -3.61 14.64
C ILE A 250 -2.46 -3.57 13.16
N ILE A 251 -1.49 -3.82 12.25
CA ILE A 251 -1.76 -3.87 10.79
C ILE A 251 -2.71 -5.01 10.47
N GLU A 252 -2.52 -6.18 11.07
CA GLU A 252 -3.42 -7.33 10.89
C GLU A 252 -4.84 -7.01 11.37
N SER A 253 -4.97 -6.36 12.53
CA SER A 253 -6.25 -5.93 13.09
C SER A 253 -6.93 -4.87 12.21
N TYR A 254 -6.17 -3.86 11.73
CA TYR A 254 -6.67 -2.85 10.81
C TYR A 254 -7.16 -3.45 9.48
N THR A 255 -6.38 -4.35 8.90
CA THR A 255 -6.76 -5.00 7.64
C THR A 255 -7.88 -6.04 7.83
N SER A 256 -8.11 -6.53 9.03
CA SER A 256 -9.32 -7.32 9.33
C SER A 256 -10.60 -6.48 9.24
N ILE A 257 -10.51 -5.17 9.50
CA ILE A 257 -11.61 -4.21 9.33
C ILE A 257 -11.78 -3.82 7.87
N THR A 258 -10.68 -3.37 7.23
CA THR A 258 -10.71 -2.76 5.89
C THR A 258 -10.59 -3.75 4.74
N GLY A 259 -10.32 -5.01 5.05
CA GLY A 259 -10.09 -6.05 4.06
C GLY A 259 -8.63 -6.18 3.65
N ARG A 260 -8.32 -7.33 3.07
CA ARG A 260 -6.97 -7.69 2.62
C ARG A 260 -6.91 -7.76 1.11
N ILE A 261 -5.72 -7.73 0.56
CA ILE A 261 -5.51 -7.87 -0.88
C ILE A 261 -5.98 -9.25 -1.35
N THR A 262 -6.62 -9.28 -2.51
CA THR A 262 -6.77 -10.53 -3.28
C THR A 262 -5.42 -10.87 -3.90
N LEU A 263 -5.04 -12.15 -3.88
CA LEU A 263 -3.76 -12.59 -4.46
C LEU A 263 -3.71 -12.19 -5.96
N PRO A 264 -2.75 -11.36 -6.38
CA PRO A 264 -2.68 -10.87 -7.76
C PRO A 264 -2.24 -11.95 -8.73
N PRO A 265 -2.50 -11.81 -10.04
CA PRO A 265 -1.93 -12.71 -11.02
C PRO A 265 -0.40 -12.56 -11.04
N LEU A 266 0.33 -13.68 -11.14
CA LEU A 266 1.79 -13.70 -11.04
C LEU A 266 2.48 -12.78 -12.06
N TRP A 267 1.92 -12.67 -13.27
CA TRP A 267 2.50 -11.82 -14.32
C TRP A 267 2.50 -10.32 -13.93
N SER A 268 1.59 -9.87 -13.10
CA SER A 268 1.58 -8.48 -12.63
C SER A 268 2.71 -8.16 -11.64
N LEU A 269 3.41 -9.19 -11.14
CA LEU A 269 4.58 -9.05 -10.27
C LEU A 269 5.90 -8.97 -11.07
N GLY A 270 5.88 -9.21 -12.38
CA GLY A 270 7.01 -8.95 -13.27
C GLY A 270 7.29 -7.45 -13.43
N PHE A 271 8.32 -7.13 -14.22
CA PHE A 271 8.59 -5.73 -14.60
C PHE A 271 7.57 -5.24 -15.62
N GLN A 272 7.16 -4.00 -15.49
CA GLN A 272 6.12 -3.37 -16.27
C GLN A 272 6.66 -2.08 -16.92
N GLN A 273 6.49 -1.96 -18.22
CA GLN A 273 6.93 -0.79 -18.99
C GLN A 273 5.73 0.03 -19.43
N CYS A 274 5.78 1.32 -19.16
CA CYS A 274 4.79 2.31 -19.55
C CYS A 274 5.45 3.55 -20.12
N ARG A 275 4.71 4.27 -20.93
CA ARG A 275 5.01 5.62 -21.41
C ARG A 275 3.71 6.31 -21.83
N TYR A 276 3.64 7.57 -21.69
CA TYR A 276 2.62 8.46 -22.28
C TYR A 276 3.14 9.00 -23.62
N SER A 277 2.90 8.32 -24.77
CA SER A 277 2.36 6.98 -24.99
C SER A 277 3.16 6.19 -26.01
N TYR A 278 3.05 4.87 -26.01
CA TYR A 278 3.51 4.04 -27.12
C TYR A 278 2.42 3.96 -28.19
N TYR A 279 2.67 4.49 -29.38
CA TYR A 279 1.85 4.36 -30.59
C TYR A 279 2.69 4.67 -31.84
N PRO A 280 2.34 4.13 -33.01
CA PRO A 280 1.25 3.16 -33.30
C PRO A 280 1.56 1.76 -32.79
N ASP A 281 0.70 0.78 -33.13
CA ASP A 281 0.86 -0.65 -32.78
C ASP A 281 2.25 -1.22 -33.04
N LYS A 282 2.90 -0.83 -34.15
CA LYS A 282 4.26 -1.23 -34.52
C LYS A 282 5.30 -0.81 -33.48
N GLU A 283 5.13 0.36 -32.85
CA GLU A 283 6.03 0.83 -31.80
C GLU A 283 5.88 -0.02 -30.54
N VAL A 284 4.65 -0.37 -30.16
CA VAL A 284 4.36 -1.28 -29.04
C VAL A 284 5.04 -2.64 -29.25
N LEU A 285 4.93 -3.20 -30.47
CA LEU A 285 5.57 -4.46 -30.83
C LEU A 285 7.11 -4.36 -30.83
N ARG A 286 7.67 -3.25 -31.30
CA ARG A 286 9.12 -2.97 -31.28
C ARG A 286 9.67 -2.94 -29.86
N ILE A 287 8.97 -2.28 -28.93
CA ILE A 287 9.37 -2.27 -27.51
C ILE A 287 9.39 -3.69 -26.93
N ALA A 288 8.36 -4.47 -27.18
CA ALA A 288 8.30 -5.86 -26.73
C ALA A 288 9.44 -6.73 -27.31
N GLU A 289 9.75 -6.54 -28.58
CA GLU A 289 10.83 -7.25 -29.26
C GLU A 289 12.20 -6.88 -28.68
N THR A 290 12.45 -5.59 -28.46
CA THR A 290 13.69 -5.08 -27.87
C THR A 290 13.95 -5.66 -26.47
N PHE A 291 12.93 -5.78 -25.61
CA PHE A 291 13.08 -6.46 -24.30
C PHE A 291 13.59 -7.90 -24.47
N ARG A 292 13.04 -8.65 -25.43
CA ARG A 292 13.44 -10.06 -25.65
C ARG A 292 14.82 -10.18 -26.28
N GLU A 293 15.15 -9.34 -27.30
CA GLU A 293 16.47 -9.29 -27.92
C GLU A 293 17.57 -8.97 -26.91
N LYS A 294 17.32 -8.00 -26.05
CA LYS A 294 18.26 -7.55 -25.00
C LYS A 294 18.25 -8.46 -23.76
N LYS A 295 17.40 -9.46 -23.72
CA LYS A 295 17.26 -10.41 -22.58
C LYS A 295 17.03 -9.66 -21.26
N ILE A 296 16.18 -8.64 -21.30
CA ILE A 296 15.72 -7.91 -20.13
C ILE A 296 14.33 -8.45 -19.76
N PRO A 297 14.16 -9.03 -18.58
CA PRO A 297 12.86 -9.61 -18.20
C PRO A 297 11.77 -8.54 -18.07
N ALA A 298 10.57 -8.82 -18.60
CA ALA A 298 9.39 -7.98 -18.48
C ALA A 298 8.11 -8.76 -18.78
N ASP A 299 7.00 -8.37 -18.17
CA ASP A 299 5.69 -9.04 -18.30
C ASP A 299 4.60 -8.15 -18.85
N VAL A 300 4.70 -6.82 -18.72
CA VAL A 300 3.58 -5.92 -19.05
C VAL A 300 4.06 -4.74 -19.88
N ILE A 301 3.29 -4.42 -20.93
CA ILE A 301 3.37 -3.14 -21.63
C ILE A 301 2.03 -2.43 -21.48
N TYR A 302 2.09 -1.13 -21.16
CA TYR A 302 0.92 -0.29 -21.00
C TYR A 302 0.59 0.47 -22.29
N LEU A 303 -0.70 0.66 -22.52
CA LEU A 303 -1.22 1.61 -23.50
C LEU A 303 -1.86 2.76 -22.75
N ASP A 304 -1.27 3.94 -22.87
CA ASP A 304 -1.75 5.20 -22.34
C ASP A 304 -2.77 5.85 -23.32
N ILE A 305 -3.36 6.99 -22.98
CA ILE A 305 -4.57 7.56 -23.58
C ILE A 305 -4.64 7.57 -25.12
N HIS A 306 -3.52 7.46 -25.83
CA HIS A 306 -3.48 7.55 -27.29
C HIS A 306 -3.95 6.28 -28.03
N TYR A 307 -4.26 5.18 -27.32
CA TYR A 307 -4.91 4.03 -27.95
C TYR A 307 -6.39 4.30 -28.24
N MET A 308 -6.99 5.26 -27.54
CA MET A 308 -8.40 5.61 -27.62
C MET A 308 -8.71 6.52 -28.83
N ASP A 309 -9.90 6.41 -29.40
CA ASP A 309 -10.42 7.37 -30.37
C ASP A 309 -10.73 8.70 -29.67
N LYS A 310 -9.91 9.72 -29.93
CA LYS A 310 -10.05 11.07 -29.35
C LYS A 310 -10.20 11.05 -27.81
N TYR A 311 -9.45 10.16 -27.15
CA TYR A 311 -9.45 9.96 -25.69
C TYR A 311 -10.79 9.45 -25.11
N LYS A 312 -11.71 8.95 -25.95
CA LYS A 312 -12.96 8.33 -25.49
C LYS A 312 -12.69 6.91 -24.97
N ILE A 313 -12.95 6.68 -23.71
CA ILE A 313 -12.73 5.37 -23.10
C ILE A 313 -13.59 4.27 -23.76
N PHE A 314 -13.17 3.02 -23.65
CA PHE A 314 -13.80 1.85 -24.29
C PHE A 314 -13.83 1.91 -25.83
N THR A 315 -12.92 2.70 -26.45
CA THR A 315 -12.77 2.79 -27.91
C THR A 315 -11.33 2.52 -28.33
N TRP A 316 -11.14 2.22 -29.62
CA TRP A 316 -9.84 2.10 -30.24
C TRP A 316 -9.67 3.13 -31.36
N ASN A 317 -8.51 3.77 -31.42
CA ASN A 317 -8.11 4.59 -32.54
C ASN A 317 -7.66 3.69 -33.70
N GLN A 318 -8.47 3.58 -34.75
CA GLN A 318 -8.26 2.64 -35.85
C GLN A 318 -7.06 3.01 -36.74
N ASP A 319 -6.67 4.29 -36.79
CA ASP A 319 -5.48 4.73 -37.56
C ASP A 319 -4.18 4.29 -36.87
N ARG A 320 -4.16 4.30 -35.55
CA ARG A 320 -2.99 3.95 -34.75
C ARG A 320 -2.93 2.45 -34.40
N PHE A 321 -4.08 1.85 -34.23
CA PHE A 321 -4.27 0.45 -33.82
C PHE A 321 -5.31 -0.22 -34.72
N PRO A 322 -4.97 -0.52 -36.00
CA PRO A 322 -5.92 -1.07 -36.97
C PRO A 322 -6.36 -2.51 -36.62
N ASP A 323 -5.50 -3.28 -35.94
CA ASP A 323 -5.81 -4.64 -35.46
C ASP A 323 -5.35 -4.80 -34.00
N PRO A 324 -6.10 -4.28 -33.03
CA PRO A 324 -5.76 -4.42 -31.62
C PRO A 324 -5.63 -5.89 -31.18
N LYS A 325 -6.53 -6.76 -31.67
CA LYS A 325 -6.53 -8.17 -31.32
C LYS A 325 -5.29 -8.91 -31.80
N GLY A 326 -4.85 -8.66 -33.03
CA GLY A 326 -3.62 -9.23 -33.60
C GLY A 326 -2.38 -8.76 -32.85
N MET A 327 -2.30 -7.45 -32.53
CA MET A 327 -1.22 -6.88 -31.73
C MET A 327 -1.16 -7.54 -30.32
N ILE A 328 -2.27 -7.58 -29.58
CA ILE A 328 -2.32 -8.18 -28.24
C ILE A 328 -1.96 -9.68 -28.28
N SER A 329 -2.43 -10.40 -29.29
CA SER A 329 -2.06 -11.80 -29.48
C SER A 329 -0.55 -11.98 -29.69
N THR A 330 0.07 -11.11 -30.49
CA THR A 330 1.53 -11.11 -30.72
C THR A 330 2.31 -10.79 -29.45
N LEU A 331 1.86 -9.81 -28.67
CA LEU A 331 2.45 -9.50 -27.36
C LEU A 331 2.37 -10.70 -26.42
N LYS A 332 1.22 -11.37 -26.37
CA LYS A 332 1.02 -12.57 -25.54
C LYS A 332 1.95 -13.72 -25.95
N GLN A 333 2.16 -13.94 -27.25
CA GLN A 333 3.12 -14.94 -27.75
C GLN A 333 4.56 -14.62 -27.34
N LYS A 334 4.89 -13.34 -27.22
CA LYS A 334 6.19 -12.86 -26.70
C LYS A 334 6.24 -12.86 -25.16
N GLY A 335 5.21 -13.32 -24.45
CA GLY A 335 5.15 -13.38 -22.98
C GLY A 335 4.76 -12.05 -22.32
N PHE A 336 4.14 -11.11 -23.04
CA PHE A 336 3.64 -9.87 -22.47
C PHE A 336 2.12 -9.90 -22.27
N ASN A 337 1.67 -9.42 -21.15
CA ASN A 337 0.28 -8.97 -20.94
C ASN A 337 0.20 -7.46 -21.23
N THR A 338 -0.99 -6.98 -21.53
CA THR A 338 -1.22 -5.56 -21.80
C THR A 338 -2.16 -4.97 -20.76
N ALA A 339 -1.78 -3.80 -20.24
CA ALA A 339 -2.63 -2.96 -19.41
C ALA A 339 -3.01 -1.69 -20.18
N VAL A 340 -4.26 -1.22 -20.00
CA VAL A 340 -4.76 0.00 -20.64
C VAL A 340 -5.24 0.99 -19.61
N ILE A 341 -5.00 2.29 -19.85
CA ILE A 341 -5.53 3.38 -19.04
C ILE A 341 -7.03 3.55 -19.28
N ILE A 342 -7.78 3.81 -18.23
CA ILE A 342 -9.22 4.16 -18.26
C ILE A 342 -9.46 5.27 -17.26
N ASP A 343 -9.93 6.43 -17.75
CA ASP A 343 -10.32 7.58 -16.96
C ASP A 343 -11.83 7.56 -16.68
N PRO A 344 -12.35 8.30 -15.69
CA PRO A 344 -13.79 8.30 -15.41
C PRO A 344 -14.61 9.18 -16.34
N GLY A 345 -14.00 10.10 -17.10
CA GLY A 345 -14.70 11.10 -17.92
C GLY A 345 -15.34 10.52 -19.17
N ILE A 346 -16.65 10.54 -19.26
CA ILE A 346 -17.43 10.13 -20.45
C ILE A 346 -17.73 11.37 -21.31
N LYS A 347 -17.11 11.46 -22.49
CA LYS A 347 -17.30 12.59 -23.39
C LYS A 347 -18.76 12.81 -23.73
N VAL A 348 -19.22 14.06 -23.61
CA VAL A 348 -20.56 14.49 -24.05
C VAL A 348 -20.54 14.57 -25.58
N GLU A 349 -20.90 13.48 -26.25
CA GLU A 349 -20.89 13.38 -27.70
C GLU A 349 -21.98 12.44 -28.20
N LYS A 350 -22.89 12.97 -29.05
CA LYS A 350 -23.94 12.15 -29.68
C LYS A 350 -23.31 11.07 -30.58
N GLY A 351 -23.81 9.85 -30.50
CA GLY A 351 -23.29 8.69 -31.25
C GLY A 351 -22.15 7.97 -30.47
N TYR A 352 -21.72 8.47 -29.34
CA TYR A 352 -20.79 7.76 -28.44
C TYR A 352 -21.58 6.84 -27.49
N SER A 353 -21.40 5.53 -27.66
CA SER A 353 -22.22 4.52 -26.97
C SER A 353 -22.22 4.65 -25.46
N ALA A 354 -21.06 4.89 -24.82
CA ALA A 354 -20.97 5.01 -23.37
C ALA A 354 -21.74 6.25 -22.86
N TYR A 355 -21.70 7.37 -23.61
CA TYR A 355 -22.48 8.55 -23.29
C TYR A 355 -23.98 8.29 -23.40
N GLU A 356 -24.43 7.73 -24.53
CA GLU A 356 -25.87 7.50 -24.76
C GLU A 356 -26.47 6.50 -23.75
N GLN A 357 -25.70 5.45 -23.40
CA GLN A 357 -26.11 4.47 -22.38
C GLN A 357 -26.17 5.11 -20.99
N GLY A 358 -25.15 5.92 -20.62
CA GLY A 358 -25.08 6.60 -19.33
C GLY A 358 -26.25 7.55 -19.12
N VAL A 359 -26.58 8.38 -20.11
CA VAL A 359 -27.74 9.28 -20.08
C VAL A 359 -29.05 8.47 -20.00
N LYS A 360 -29.23 7.47 -20.87
CA LYS A 360 -30.48 6.66 -20.94
C LYS A 360 -30.76 5.94 -19.62
N GLN A 361 -29.74 5.46 -18.95
CA GLN A 361 -29.83 4.68 -17.69
C GLN A 361 -29.67 5.55 -16.45
N ASN A 362 -29.48 6.87 -16.59
CA ASN A 362 -29.33 7.81 -15.47
C ASN A 362 -28.13 7.45 -14.53
N LEU A 363 -26.95 7.26 -15.12
CA LEU A 363 -25.77 6.73 -14.42
C LEU A 363 -24.76 7.80 -13.98
N PHE A 364 -24.97 9.05 -14.39
CA PHE A 364 -24.03 10.14 -14.12
C PHE A 364 -24.37 10.92 -12.84
N LEU A 365 -23.35 11.52 -12.26
CA LEU A 365 -23.49 12.47 -11.16
C LEU A 365 -24.37 13.64 -11.58
N LYS A 366 -25.12 14.22 -10.65
CA LYS A 366 -26.13 15.26 -10.91
C LYS A 366 -25.81 16.56 -10.20
N TYR A 367 -26.21 17.66 -10.82
CA TYR A 367 -26.46 18.90 -10.09
C TYR A 367 -27.75 18.78 -9.26
N PRO A 368 -27.98 19.69 -8.26
CA PRO A 368 -29.22 19.68 -7.45
C PRO A 368 -30.50 19.86 -8.24
N ASP A 369 -30.45 20.41 -9.47
CA ASP A 369 -31.57 20.52 -10.40
C ASP A 369 -31.82 19.27 -11.25
N ALA A 370 -31.14 18.18 -10.93
CA ALA A 370 -31.18 16.88 -11.59
C ALA A 370 -30.56 16.84 -13.01
N THR A 371 -29.90 17.89 -13.46
CA THR A 371 -29.10 17.86 -14.69
C THR A 371 -27.77 17.13 -14.48
N ASP A 372 -27.25 16.50 -15.55
CA ASP A 372 -25.99 15.76 -15.46
C ASP A 372 -24.81 16.71 -15.20
N TYR A 373 -23.98 16.40 -14.19
CA TYR A 373 -22.77 17.14 -13.92
C TYR A 373 -21.81 17.06 -15.11
N THR A 374 -21.21 18.18 -15.46
CA THR A 374 -20.28 18.29 -16.58
C THR A 374 -18.97 18.95 -16.13
N GLY A 375 -17.85 18.27 -16.38
CA GLY A 375 -16.48 18.76 -16.14
C GLY A 375 -15.60 18.54 -17.38
N GLN A 376 -14.43 19.17 -17.43
CA GLN A 376 -13.52 19.06 -18.56
C GLN A 376 -12.30 18.19 -18.18
N VAL A 377 -11.98 17.21 -19.04
CA VAL A 377 -10.79 16.34 -18.97
C VAL A 377 -10.30 16.03 -20.39
N TRP A 378 -9.44 15.03 -20.59
CA TRP A 378 -8.79 14.72 -21.86
C TRP A 378 -9.69 14.74 -23.11
N PRO A 379 -10.89 14.13 -23.14
CA PRO A 379 -11.76 14.21 -24.33
C PRO A 379 -12.51 15.53 -24.45
N GLY A 380 -12.36 16.48 -23.53
CA GLY A 380 -13.08 17.73 -23.44
C GLY A 380 -14.20 17.69 -22.40
N TRP A 381 -15.41 18.17 -22.73
CA TRP A 381 -16.54 18.15 -21.81
C TRP A 381 -17.08 16.74 -21.60
N CYS A 382 -17.14 16.33 -20.33
CA CYS A 382 -17.50 14.97 -19.90
C CYS A 382 -18.55 14.96 -18.81
N HIS A 383 -19.36 13.93 -18.78
CA HIS A 383 -20.10 13.51 -17.59
C HIS A 383 -19.28 12.48 -16.80
N PHE A 384 -19.56 12.36 -15.51
CA PHE A 384 -18.84 11.48 -14.60
C PHE A 384 -19.79 10.43 -14.02
N PRO A 385 -19.48 9.13 -14.15
CA PRO A 385 -20.30 8.06 -13.56
C PRO A 385 -20.39 8.17 -12.03
N ASP A 386 -21.56 7.92 -11.48
CA ASP A 386 -21.76 7.82 -10.04
C ASP A 386 -21.42 6.40 -9.54
N PHE A 387 -20.18 6.14 -9.22
CA PHE A 387 -19.74 4.82 -8.74
C PHE A 387 -20.30 4.44 -7.35
N THR A 388 -20.98 5.34 -6.64
CA THR A 388 -21.75 5.02 -5.44
C THR A 388 -23.10 4.39 -5.74
N ASN A 389 -23.53 4.39 -7.02
CA ASN A 389 -24.72 3.71 -7.52
C ASN A 389 -24.36 2.29 -8.00
N PRO A 390 -25.00 1.23 -7.48
CA PRO A 390 -24.80 -0.15 -7.94
C PRO A 390 -25.02 -0.38 -9.44
N ASP A 391 -26.04 0.26 -10.03
CA ASP A 391 -26.35 0.13 -11.46
C ASP A 391 -25.21 0.71 -12.31
N THR A 392 -24.63 1.82 -11.88
CA THR A 392 -23.46 2.42 -12.53
C THR A 392 -22.27 1.49 -12.47
N ARG A 393 -21.98 0.86 -11.30
CA ARG A 393 -20.87 -0.11 -11.20
C ARG A 393 -21.08 -1.30 -12.11
N THR A 394 -22.30 -1.81 -12.22
CA THR A 394 -22.64 -2.92 -13.14
C THR A 394 -22.44 -2.53 -14.60
N TRP A 395 -22.94 -1.37 -15.02
CA TRP A 395 -22.74 -0.84 -16.37
C TRP A 395 -21.25 -0.65 -16.67
N TRP A 396 -20.51 -0.03 -15.75
CA TRP A 396 -19.08 0.20 -15.88
C TRP A 396 -18.31 -1.11 -16.08
N GLY A 397 -18.56 -2.10 -15.23
CA GLY A 397 -17.94 -3.41 -15.34
C GLY A 397 -18.22 -4.09 -16.68
N ASN A 398 -19.45 -4.03 -17.18
CA ASN A 398 -19.84 -4.60 -18.47
C ASN A 398 -19.18 -3.88 -19.67
N SER A 399 -18.85 -2.60 -19.52
CA SER A 399 -18.23 -1.78 -20.58
C SER A 399 -16.80 -2.24 -20.93
N PHE A 400 -16.14 -3.01 -20.06
CA PHE A 400 -14.82 -3.61 -20.34
C PHE A 400 -14.86 -4.81 -21.30
N LYS A 401 -16.03 -5.28 -21.68
CA LYS A 401 -16.17 -6.53 -22.46
C LYS A 401 -15.31 -6.53 -23.72
N ASP A 402 -15.35 -5.50 -24.53
CA ASP A 402 -14.61 -5.45 -25.79
C ASP A 402 -13.09 -5.41 -25.57
N LEU A 403 -12.61 -4.76 -24.52
CA LEU A 403 -11.20 -4.75 -24.11
C LEU A 403 -10.74 -6.14 -23.64
N VAL A 404 -11.57 -6.84 -22.87
CA VAL A 404 -11.30 -8.22 -22.43
C VAL A 404 -11.30 -9.19 -23.61
N ASP A 405 -12.24 -9.04 -24.56
CA ASP A 405 -12.38 -9.91 -25.72
C ASP A 405 -11.20 -9.79 -26.71
N VAL A 406 -10.53 -8.63 -26.79
CA VAL A 406 -9.30 -8.49 -27.58
C VAL A 406 -8.06 -9.01 -26.84
N GLY A 407 -8.17 -9.30 -25.53
CA GLY A 407 -7.13 -9.93 -24.74
C GLY A 407 -6.46 -9.06 -23.68
N ILE A 408 -6.97 -7.87 -23.40
CA ILE A 408 -6.49 -7.03 -22.28
C ILE A 408 -6.76 -7.75 -20.95
N ARG A 409 -5.80 -7.67 -20.03
CA ARG A 409 -5.84 -8.31 -18.70
C ARG A 409 -5.51 -7.37 -17.54
N GLY A 410 -4.93 -6.21 -17.84
CA GLY A 410 -4.65 -5.15 -16.88
C GLY A 410 -5.45 -3.88 -17.16
N PHE A 411 -5.92 -3.21 -16.12
CA PHE A 411 -6.75 -2.00 -16.23
C PHE A 411 -6.22 -0.94 -15.25
N TRP A 412 -5.87 0.21 -15.78
CA TRP A 412 -5.29 1.31 -15.02
C TRP A 412 -6.31 2.44 -14.90
N ASN A 413 -6.88 2.61 -13.71
CA ASN A 413 -7.79 3.70 -13.38
C ASN A 413 -6.98 4.95 -13.00
N ASP A 414 -7.09 5.98 -13.83
CA ASP A 414 -6.42 7.26 -13.66
C ASP A 414 -7.44 8.42 -13.58
N MET A 415 -6.99 9.62 -13.22
CA MET A 415 -7.80 10.84 -13.12
C MET A 415 -9.02 10.70 -12.19
N ASN A 416 -8.98 9.83 -11.20
CA ASN A 416 -10.13 9.39 -10.41
C ASN A 416 -10.16 9.88 -8.96
N GLU A 417 -9.59 11.06 -8.68
CA GLU A 417 -9.69 11.79 -7.39
C GLU A 417 -11.14 12.26 -7.09
N PRO A 418 -12.02 12.74 -8.00
CA PRO A 418 -11.94 12.92 -9.46
C PRO A 418 -11.22 14.20 -9.88
N ALA A 419 -10.38 14.10 -10.92
CA ALA A 419 -9.72 15.24 -11.54
C ALA A 419 -10.63 15.92 -12.59
N THR A 420 -10.65 17.25 -12.58
CA THR A 420 -11.26 18.07 -13.64
C THR A 420 -10.42 19.32 -13.86
N TRP A 421 -10.35 19.78 -15.10
CA TRP A 421 -9.55 20.95 -15.46
C TRP A 421 -10.36 22.24 -15.34
N GLY A 422 -9.68 23.33 -14.93
CA GLY A 422 -10.22 24.69 -14.96
C GLY A 422 -11.26 25.01 -13.89
N GLN A 423 -11.93 24.03 -13.30
CA GLN A 423 -12.91 24.24 -12.25
C GLN A 423 -12.78 23.18 -11.16
N ARG A 424 -12.90 23.62 -9.91
CA ARG A 424 -13.09 22.71 -8.79
C ARG A 424 -14.42 21.97 -8.97
N PHE A 425 -14.44 20.68 -8.70
CA PHE A 425 -15.64 19.86 -8.64
C PHE A 425 -16.60 20.45 -7.58
N PRO A 426 -17.84 20.83 -7.91
CA PRO A 426 -18.72 21.52 -6.98
C PRO A 426 -19.14 20.64 -5.81
N ASP A 427 -19.11 21.19 -4.60
CA ASP A 427 -19.44 20.47 -3.36
C ASP A 427 -20.88 19.93 -3.32
N LEU A 428 -21.81 20.57 -4.06
CA LEU A 428 -23.24 20.24 -4.09
C LEU A 428 -23.62 19.18 -5.14
N VAL A 429 -22.68 18.68 -5.94
CA VAL A 429 -22.96 17.59 -6.88
C VAL A 429 -23.43 16.36 -6.10
N GLU A 430 -24.54 15.79 -6.54
CA GLU A 430 -25.23 14.71 -5.85
C GLU A 430 -24.70 13.33 -6.23
N PHE A 431 -24.63 12.46 -5.25
CA PHE A 431 -24.21 11.05 -5.30
C PHE A 431 -25.31 10.17 -4.69
N SER A 432 -25.47 8.96 -5.22
CA SER A 432 -26.50 8.01 -4.81
C SER A 432 -26.27 7.40 -3.42
N PHE A 433 -25.04 7.02 -3.08
CA PHE A 433 -24.68 6.30 -1.86
C PHE A 433 -25.61 5.10 -1.57
N GLU A 434 -25.74 4.17 -2.52
CA GLU A 434 -26.63 3.00 -2.43
C GLU A 434 -28.11 3.40 -2.18
N GLY A 435 -28.52 4.60 -2.57
CA GLY A 435 -29.86 5.18 -2.38
C GLY A 435 -30.01 6.08 -1.15
N LEU A 436 -29.01 6.20 -0.28
CA LEU A 436 -29.05 7.08 0.91
C LEU A 436 -28.86 8.56 0.57
N LYS A 437 -28.41 8.84 -0.66
CA LYS A 437 -28.06 10.17 -1.18
C LYS A 437 -26.97 10.88 -0.36
N GLY A 438 -26.26 11.73 -1.00
CA GLY A 438 -25.19 12.54 -0.41
C GLY A 438 -24.62 13.49 -1.45
N THR A 439 -23.62 14.26 -1.06
CA THR A 439 -22.98 15.22 -1.95
C THR A 439 -21.53 14.87 -2.24
N HIS A 440 -20.92 15.59 -3.15
CA HIS A 440 -19.50 15.49 -3.49
C HIS A 440 -18.61 15.61 -2.24
N ARG A 441 -18.95 16.44 -1.27
CA ARG A 441 -18.19 16.55 0.00
C ARG A 441 -17.98 15.20 0.70
N ARG A 442 -18.96 14.32 0.63
CA ARG A 442 -18.87 12.93 1.16
C ARG A 442 -18.27 11.97 0.14
N GLY A 443 -18.57 12.16 -1.15
CA GLY A 443 -18.25 11.22 -2.22
C GLY A 443 -16.82 11.29 -2.73
N HIS A 444 -16.17 12.44 -2.58
CA HIS A 444 -14.88 12.73 -3.19
C HIS A 444 -13.79 11.68 -2.87
N ASN A 445 -13.47 11.48 -1.60
CA ASN A 445 -12.40 10.57 -1.21
C ASN A 445 -12.65 9.10 -1.53
N VAL A 446 -13.91 8.71 -1.74
CA VAL A 446 -14.27 7.32 -2.08
C VAL A 446 -14.52 7.09 -3.56
N TYR A 447 -14.53 8.12 -4.39
CA TYR A 447 -14.81 8.04 -5.82
C TYR A 447 -13.86 7.09 -6.55
N GLY A 448 -12.55 7.31 -6.41
CA GLY A 448 -11.52 6.46 -7.03
C GLY A 448 -11.58 5.02 -6.55
N MET A 449 -11.80 4.80 -5.25
CA MET A 449 -11.94 3.44 -4.71
C MET A 449 -13.19 2.74 -5.27
N GLN A 450 -14.33 3.43 -5.43
CA GLN A 450 -15.54 2.83 -5.99
C GLN A 450 -15.40 2.59 -7.51
N MET A 451 -14.65 3.42 -8.23
CA MET A 451 -14.26 3.13 -9.61
C MET A 451 -13.39 1.88 -9.71
N ALA A 452 -12.35 1.77 -8.87
CA ALA A 452 -11.50 0.58 -8.81
C ALA A 452 -12.28 -0.69 -8.45
N ARG A 453 -13.25 -0.58 -7.52
CA ARG A 453 -14.18 -1.66 -7.20
C ARG A 453 -15.01 -2.07 -8.41
N ALA A 454 -15.63 -1.13 -9.10
CA ALA A 454 -16.45 -1.40 -10.29
C ALA A 454 -15.62 -2.07 -11.39
N THR A 455 -14.39 -1.59 -11.61
CA THR A 455 -13.44 -2.17 -12.57
C THR A 455 -13.05 -3.60 -12.17
N PHE A 456 -12.72 -3.83 -10.89
CA PHE A 456 -12.32 -5.15 -10.38
C PHE A 456 -13.47 -6.17 -10.45
N GLU A 457 -14.65 -5.82 -9.93
CA GLU A 457 -15.81 -6.71 -9.90
C GLU A 457 -16.24 -7.09 -11.31
N GLY A 458 -16.38 -6.12 -12.23
CA GLY A 458 -16.81 -6.38 -13.60
C GLY A 458 -15.77 -7.15 -14.42
N THR A 459 -14.50 -6.80 -14.32
CA THR A 459 -13.45 -7.53 -15.07
C THR A 459 -13.22 -8.93 -14.52
N LYS A 460 -13.37 -9.15 -13.21
CA LYS A 460 -13.36 -10.48 -12.58
C LYS A 460 -14.42 -11.39 -13.21
N ASP A 461 -15.63 -10.88 -13.40
CA ASP A 461 -16.74 -11.64 -14.01
C ASP A 461 -16.47 -11.92 -15.49
N LEU A 462 -15.97 -10.94 -16.24
CA LEU A 462 -15.67 -11.08 -17.67
C LEU A 462 -14.51 -12.04 -17.94
N LEU A 463 -13.52 -12.11 -17.05
CA LEU A 463 -12.33 -12.97 -17.17
C LEU A 463 -12.59 -14.44 -16.79
N LYS A 464 -13.80 -14.78 -16.34
CA LYS A 464 -14.28 -16.17 -16.15
C LYS A 464 -13.33 -17.06 -15.34
N GLY A 465 -12.82 -16.53 -14.24
CA GLY A 465 -11.98 -17.26 -13.29
C GLY A 465 -10.49 -16.90 -13.34
N GLU A 466 -10.01 -16.13 -14.32
CA GLU A 466 -8.70 -15.48 -14.24
C GLU A 466 -8.76 -14.28 -13.26
N ARG A 467 -7.64 -13.98 -12.61
CA ARG A 467 -7.48 -12.84 -11.71
C ARG A 467 -7.20 -11.56 -12.52
N PRO A 468 -8.02 -10.50 -12.42
CA PRO A 468 -7.71 -9.23 -13.05
C PRO A 468 -6.55 -8.53 -12.35
N PHE A 469 -5.83 -7.68 -13.06
CA PHE A 469 -4.90 -6.71 -12.48
C PHE A 469 -5.49 -5.31 -12.64
N ILE A 470 -5.72 -4.64 -11.53
CA ILE A 470 -6.18 -3.26 -11.49
C ILE A 470 -5.10 -2.41 -10.84
N LEU A 471 -4.84 -1.24 -11.42
CA LEU A 471 -4.01 -0.18 -10.86
C LEU A 471 -4.87 1.07 -10.71
N THR A 472 -4.82 1.75 -9.58
CA THR A 472 -5.57 3.00 -9.36
C THR A 472 -4.68 4.10 -8.80
N ARG A 473 -4.91 5.36 -9.25
CA ARG A 473 -4.23 6.53 -8.71
C ARG A 473 -4.83 6.96 -7.37
N ALA A 474 -6.13 7.19 -7.36
CA ALA A 474 -6.83 7.62 -6.17
C ALA A 474 -7.57 6.47 -5.48
N GLY A 475 -7.74 6.60 -4.17
CA GLY A 475 -8.43 5.62 -3.36
C GLY A 475 -8.70 6.09 -1.93
N PHE A 476 -9.27 5.19 -1.15
CA PHE A 476 -9.54 5.37 0.28
C PHE A 476 -9.17 4.08 1.04
N SER A 477 -9.12 4.12 2.37
CA SER A 477 -8.92 2.92 3.20
C SER A 477 -9.79 1.75 2.72
N GLY A 478 -9.20 0.60 2.43
CA GLY A 478 -9.90 -0.56 1.87
C GLY A 478 -9.73 -0.75 0.35
N VAL A 479 -9.06 0.17 -0.35
CA VAL A 479 -8.78 0.07 -1.80
C VAL A 479 -7.96 -1.17 -2.17
N GLN A 480 -7.13 -1.67 -1.25
CA GLN A 480 -6.32 -2.89 -1.43
C GLN A 480 -7.13 -4.14 -1.76
N ARG A 481 -8.43 -4.15 -1.49
CA ARG A 481 -9.34 -5.24 -1.89
C ARG A 481 -9.49 -5.36 -3.40
N TYR A 482 -9.25 -4.28 -4.13
CA TYR A 482 -9.60 -4.13 -5.54
C TYR A 482 -8.42 -3.84 -6.45
N SER A 483 -7.36 -3.19 -5.96
CA SER A 483 -6.31 -2.67 -6.83
C SER A 483 -4.94 -2.57 -6.18
N ALA A 484 -3.90 -2.55 -7.03
CA ALA A 484 -2.61 -1.95 -6.75
C ALA A 484 -2.72 -0.42 -6.77
N VAL A 485 -1.73 0.28 -6.19
CA VAL A 485 -1.66 1.74 -6.12
C VAL A 485 -0.26 2.19 -6.53
N TRP A 486 -0.13 3.34 -7.20
CA TRP A 486 1.15 4.02 -7.36
C TRP A 486 1.08 5.45 -6.82
N THR A 487 2.22 6.05 -6.58
CA THR A 487 2.33 7.36 -5.90
C THR A 487 2.17 8.56 -6.86
N GLY A 488 1.40 8.40 -7.93
CA GLY A 488 1.07 9.47 -8.88
C GLY A 488 2.28 10.04 -9.63
N ASP A 489 2.17 11.29 -10.05
CA ASP A 489 3.04 11.97 -11.02
C ASP A 489 4.28 12.56 -10.34
N ASN A 490 5.24 11.72 -9.99
CA ASN A 490 6.51 12.10 -9.35
C ASN A 490 7.49 12.75 -10.34
N VAL A 491 8.53 13.40 -9.82
CA VAL A 491 9.54 14.12 -10.60
C VAL A 491 10.85 13.36 -10.64
N SER A 492 11.57 13.42 -11.78
CA SER A 492 12.88 12.80 -11.97
C SER A 492 13.96 13.52 -11.12
N SER A 493 14.02 13.22 -9.82
CA SER A 493 15.00 13.74 -8.88
C SER A 493 15.31 12.76 -7.75
N ASP A 494 16.49 12.90 -7.12
CA ASP A 494 16.85 12.11 -5.93
C ASP A 494 15.84 12.30 -4.79
N ASP A 495 15.38 13.53 -4.58
CA ASP A 495 14.42 13.84 -3.53
C ASP A 495 13.10 13.08 -3.70
N HIS A 496 12.60 12.99 -4.96
CA HIS A 496 11.39 12.22 -5.27
C HIS A 496 11.62 10.71 -5.18
N MET A 497 12.77 10.21 -5.59
CA MET A 497 13.13 8.81 -5.41
C MET A 497 13.11 8.43 -3.92
N MET A 498 13.74 9.24 -3.06
CA MET A 498 13.77 9.02 -1.62
C MET A 498 12.42 9.26 -0.96
N LEU A 499 11.63 10.22 -1.43
CA LEU A 499 10.25 10.43 -0.97
C LEU A 499 9.38 9.22 -1.30
N GLY A 500 9.45 8.71 -2.53
CA GLY A 500 8.70 7.52 -2.95
C GLY A 500 8.95 6.31 -2.04
N ILE A 501 10.21 6.08 -1.64
CA ILE A 501 10.56 5.00 -0.69
C ILE A 501 9.80 5.14 0.64
N ARG A 502 9.75 6.37 1.20
CA ARG A 502 9.00 6.63 2.44
C ARG A 502 7.49 6.48 2.25
N MET A 503 6.96 6.95 1.11
CA MET A 503 5.53 6.82 0.80
C MET A 503 5.11 5.36 0.65
N LEU A 504 5.90 4.52 -0.05
CA LEU A 504 5.64 3.08 -0.13
C LEU A 504 5.65 2.42 1.26
N SER A 505 6.60 2.81 2.11
CA SER A 505 6.69 2.33 3.50
C SER A 505 5.46 2.74 4.32
N SER A 506 4.98 3.97 4.16
CA SER A 506 3.79 4.49 4.84
C SER A 506 2.50 3.84 4.35
N LEU A 507 2.36 3.63 3.04
CA LEU A 507 1.23 2.91 2.44
C LEU A 507 1.18 1.46 2.93
N GLY A 508 2.33 0.78 3.04
CA GLY A 508 2.42 -0.55 3.62
C GLY A 508 1.91 -0.61 5.07
N ILE A 509 2.32 0.35 5.92
CA ILE A 509 1.78 0.49 7.30
C ILE A 509 0.27 0.72 7.28
N ALA A 510 -0.23 1.46 6.31
CA ALA A 510 -1.66 1.73 6.13
C ALA A 510 -2.42 0.60 5.39
N GLY A 511 -1.88 -0.62 5.34
CA GLY A 511 -2.55 -1.82 4.85
C GLY A 511 -2.69 -1.93 3.34
N VAL A 512 -1.92 -1.16 2.57
CA VAL A 512 -1.87 -1.23 1.10
C VAL A 512 -0.56 -1.89 0.67
N PRO A 513 -0.53 -3.22 0.48
CA PRO A 513 0.71 -3.97 0.25
C PRO A 513 1.20 -3.95 -1.19
N TYR A 514 0.32 -3.70 -2.18
CA TYR A 514 0.66 -3.69 -3.60
C TYR A 514 0.84 -2.26 -4.10
N VAL A 515 2.01 -1.73 -3.84
CA VAL A 515 2.36 -0.33 -4.09
C VAL A 515 3.60 -0.20 -4.96
N GLY A 516 3.68 0.90 -5.71
CA GLY A 516 4.84 1.29 -6.50
C GLY A 516 4.94 2.79 -6.68
N MET A 517 6.00 3.20 -7.34
CA MET A 517 6.25 4.58 -7.79
C MET A 517 6.73 4.52 -9.23
N ASP A 518 6.54 5.58 -10.00
CA ASP A 518 7.07 5.63 -11.37
C ASP A 518 8.60 5.65 -11.36
N ILE A 519 9.19 4.55 -11.81
CA ILE A 519 10.64 4.36 -11.85
C ILE A 519 11.22 5.33 -12.87
N GLY A 520 12.20 6.13 -12.44
CA GLY A 520 12.84 7.16 -13.23
C GLY A 520 12.20 8.54 -13.09
N GLY A 521 10.97 8.61 -12.53
CA GLY A 521 10.15 9.82 -12.42
C GLY A 521 9.28 10.03 -13.64
N PHE A 522 7.99 10.33 -13.41
CA PHE A 522 7.03 10.60 -14.49
C PHE A 522 7.34 11.90 -15.21
N SER A 523 7.61 12.97 -14.48
CA SER A 523 7.95 14.30 -15.02
C SER A 523 9.44 14.59 -14.92
N GLY A 524 10.02 15.14 -15.98
CA GLY A 524 11.44 15.46 -16.07
C GLY A 524 12.29 14.35 -16.69
N ASN A 525 13.59 14.61 -16.78
CA ASN A 525 14.54 13.71 -17.43
C ASN A 525 15.61 13.27 -16.42
N PRO A 526 15.62 12.03 -15.98
CA PRO A 526 16.64 11.56 -15.04
C PRO A 526 18.03 11.52 -15.68
N SER A 527 19.07 11.72 -14.86
CA SER A 527 20.43 11.37 -15.26
C SER A 527 20.56 9.84 -15.41
N LYS A 528 21.64 9.40 -16.03
CA LYS A 528 21.97 7.97 -16.15
C LYS A 528 22.07 7.31 -14.76
N GLU A 529 22.72 8.01 -13.85
CA GLU A 529 22.95 7.56 -12.48
C GLU A 529 21.63 7.48 -11.69
N LEU A 530 20.78 8.50 -11.80
CA LEU A 530 19.48 8.52 -11.14
C LEU A 530 18.59 7.38 -11.64
N PHE A 531 18.51 7.17 -12.95
CA PHE A 531 17.72 6.07 -13.51
C PHE A 531 18.27 4.70 -13.06
N ALA A 532 19.62 4.52 -13.09
CA ALA A 532 20.24 3.28 -12.63
C ALA A 532 19.92 2.98 -11.16
N ARG A 533 19.98 4.00 -10.26
CA ARG A 533 19.58 3.84 -8.85
C ARG A 533 18.10 3.52 -8.73
N TRP A 534 17.25 4.24 -9.45
CA TRP A 534 15.80 4.09 -9.32
C TRP A 534 15.31 2.74 -9.82
N ILE A 535 15.84 2.25 -10.97
CA ILE A 535 15.46 0.91 -11.46
C ILE A 535 15.99 -0.22 -10.56
N SER A 536 17.16 -0.01 -9.93
CA SER A 536 17.70 -0.96 -8.96
C SER A 536 16.78 -1.07 -7.72
N ILE A 537 16.30 0.06 -7.19
CA ILE A 537 15.33 0.11 -6.08
C ILE A 537 13.97 -0.43 -6.54
N GLY A 538 13.52 -0.02 -7.72
CA GLY A 538 12.23 -0.43 -8.30
C GLY A 538 12.12 -1.93 -8.58
N ALA A 539 13.26 -2.62 -8.78
CA ALA A 539 13.29 -4.08 -8.91
C ALA A 539 12.80 -4.80 -7.64
N PHE A 540 12.88 -4.16 -6.48
CA PHE A 540 12.38 -4.67 -5.21
C PHE A 540 10.95 -4.20 -4.88
N ALA A 541 10.42 -3.19 -5.59
CA ALA A 541 9.07 -2.68 -5.33
C ALA A 541 8.00 -3.75 -5.63
N PRO A 542 6.94 -3.85 -4.82
CA PRO A 542 5.80 -4.73 -5.10
C PRO A 542 5.26 -4.51 -6.51
N LEU A 543 4.91 -3.27 -6.88
CA LEU A 543 4.62 -2.83 -8.24
C LEU A 543 5.90 -2.24 -8.86
N SER A 544 6.50 -2.92 -9.82
CA SER A 544 7.72 -2.51 -10.51
C SER A 544 7.37 -1.99 -11.91
N ARG A 545 7.09 -0.70 -12.01
CA ARG A 545 6.67 -0.04 -13.25
C ARG A 545 7.54 1.17 -13.56
N ALA A 546 8.14 1.23 -14.75
CA ALA A 546 8.69 2.45 -15.32
C ALA A 546 7.60 3.19 -16.10
N HIS A 547 7.50 4.51 -15.91
CA HIS A 547 6.54 5.36 -16.61
C HIS A 547 7.06 6.77 -16.75
N VAL A 548 6.80 7.41 -17.89
CA VAL A 548 7.32 8.73 -18.24
C VAL A 548 6.33 9.53 -19.06
N CYS A 549 6.28 10.84 -18.83
CA CYS A 549 5.42 11.81 -19.51
C CYS A 549 5.82 12.02 -20.97
N VAL A 550 4.87 12.49 -21.79
CA VAL A 550 4.96 12.64 -23.25
C VAL A 550 6.18 13.47 -23.71
N ASP A 551 6.46 14.57 -23.06
CA ASP A 551 7.51 15.52 -23.48
C ASP A 551 8.91 15.19 -22.93
N ASN A 552 9.06 14.03 -22.29
CA ASN A 552 10.32 13.62 -21.67
C ASN A 552 11.04 12.57 -22.52
N LYS A 553 12.34 12.40 -22.27
CA LYS A 553 13.17 11.36 -22.90
C LYS A 553 12.64 9.97 -22.58
N ASP A 554 12.97 9.04 -23.45
CA ASP A 554 12.67 7.63 -23.26
C ASP A 554 13.32 7.10 -21.98
N GLN A 555 12.58 6.28 -21.24
CA GLN A 555 13.02 5.68 -19.97
C GLN A 555 12.92 4.14 -19.98
N GLU A 556 13.07 3.54 -21.15
CA GLU A 556 13.30 2.08 -21.24
C GLU A 556 14.74 1.78 -20.74
N PRO A 557 14.99 0.59 -20.19
CA PRO A 557 16.29 0.21 -19.62
C PRO A 557 17.50 0.48 -20.51
N TRP A 558 17.34 0.44 -21.84
CA TRP A 558 18.40 0.65 -22.84
C TRP A 558 18.60 2.11 -23.25
N SER A 559 17.74 3.03 -22.82
CA SER A 559 17.74 4.43 -23.28
C SER A 559 18.90 5.26 -22.69
N PHE A 560 19.63 4.73 -21.70
CA PHE A 560 20.68 5.43 -20.95
C PHE A 560 22.10 4.93 -21.25
N GLY A 561 22.26 4.04 -22.24
CA GLY A 561 23.55 3.45 -22.66
C GLY A 561 23.85 2.12 -21.96
N GLU A 562 24.87 1.43 -22.45
CA GLU A 562 25.15 0.02 -22.12
C GLU A 562 25.36 -0.26 -20.64
N ARG A 563 26.06 0.61 -19.90
CA ARG A 563 26.27 0.43 -18.45
C ARG A 563 24.95 0.39 -17.68
N VAL A 564 24.04 1.32 -17.99
CA VAL A 564 22.73 1.38 -17.31
C VAL A 564 21.84 0.23 -17.76
N GLU A 565 21.91 -0.16 -19.04
CA GLU A 565 21.19 -1.33 -19.55
C GLU A 565 21.62 -2.62 -18.82
N ASP A 566 22.93 -2.81 -18.60
CA ASP A 566 23.44 -3.97 -17.86
C ASP A 566 23.03 -3.95 -16.38
N ILE A 567 23.07 -2.78 -15.73
CA ILE A 567 22.59 -2.62 -14.35
C ILE A 567 21.10 -2.99 -14.28
N ALA A 568 20.29 -2.42 -15.16
CA ALA A 568 18.87 -2.70 -15.22
C ALA A 568 18.58 -4.19 -15.47
N ARG A 569 19.31 -4.82 -16.42
CA ARG A 569 19.20 -6.26 -16.69
C ARG A 569 19.54 -7.10 -15.48
N ASN A 570 20.58 -6.75 -14.73
CA ASN A 570 20.98 -7.45 -13.52
C ASN A 570 19.90 -7.38 -12.43
N TYR A 571 19.37 -6.19 -12.13
CA TYR A 571 18.35 -6.04 -11.10
C TYR A 571 17.00 -6.62 -11.50
N LEU A 572 16.64 -6.54 -12.78
CA LEU A 572 15.42 -7.17 -13.26
C LEU A 572 15.57 -8.71 -13.27
N ASN A 573 16.71 -9.26 -13.65
CA ASN A 573 16.99 -10.69 -13.49
C ASN A 573 16.88 -11.12 -12.02
N LEU A 574 17.43 -10.32 -11.08
CA LEU A 574 17.33 -10.60 -9.64
C LEU A 574 15.88 -10.60 -9.19
N ARG A 575 15.05 -9.63 -9.64
CA ARG A 575 13.61 -9.62 -9.36
C ARG A 575 12.95 -10.94 -9.76
N TYR A 576 13.24 -11.43 -10.98
CA TYR A 576 12.65 -12.67 -11.48
C TYR A 576 13.18 -13.92 -10.76
N MET A 577 14.43 -13.89 -10.29
CA MET A 577 14.93 -14.93 -9.38
C MET A 577 14.18 -14.91 -8.04
N MET A 578 13.81 -13.75 -7.52
CA MET A 578 13.11 -13.56 -6.25
C MET A 578 11.60 -13.77 -6.33
N LEU A 579 11.00 -14.05 -7.49
CA LEU A 579 9.55 -14.22 -7.62
C LEU A 579 8.96 -15.23 -6.62
N PRO A 580 9.58 -16.38 -6.29
CA PRO A 580 9.05 -17.27 -5.25
C PRO A 580 8.95 -16.61 -3.88
N TYR A 581 9.90 -15.76 -3.51
CA TYR A 581 9.88 -14.98 -2.28
C TYR A 581 8.83 -13.87 -2.30
N ILE A 582 8.79 -13.10 -3.38
CA ILE A 582 7.83 -12.00 -3.57
C ILE A 582 6.40 -12.54 -3.59
N TYR A 583 6.12 -13.60 -4.36
CA TYR A 583 4.78 -14.18 -4.46
C TYR A 583 4.29 -14.80 -3.15
N SER A 584 5.20 -15.47 -2.42
CA SER A 584 4.90 -15.96 -1.07
C SER A 584 4.62 -14.83 -0.08
N SER A 585 5.28 -13.68 -0.23
CA SER A 585 5.00 -12.48 0.57
C SER A 585 3.64 -11.85 0.22
N PHE A 586 3.22 -11.90 -1.06
CA PHE A 586 1.86 -11.51 -1.46
C PHE A 586 0.80 -12.47 -0.89
N HIS A 587 1.09 -13.76 -0.84
CA HIS A 587 0.22 -14.71 -0.16
C HIS A 587 0.12 -14.37 1.33
N GLU A 588 1.23 -14.08 2.02
CA GLU A 588 1.21 -13.61 3.43
C GLU A 588 0.35 -12.34 3.58
N ALA A 589 0.50 -11.37 2.67
CA ALA A 589 -0.32 -10.14 2.66
C ALA A 589 -1.82 -10.44 2.51
N SER A 590 -2.19 -11.39 1.67
CA SER A 590 -3.60 -11.80 1.50
C SER A 590 -4.20 -12.47 2.75
N GLN A 591 -3.36 -13.05 3.61
CA GLN A 591 -3.78 -13.74 4.84
C GLN A 591 -3.74 -12.83 6.07
N SER A 592 -2.75 -11.96 6.19
CA SER A 592 -2.48 -11.15 7.39
C SER A 592 -2.54 -9.65 7.16
N GLY A 593 -2.50 -9.19 5.90
CA GLY A 593 -2.37 -7.76 5.58
C GLY A 593 -0.94 -7.22 5.69
N MET A 594 0.04 -8.07 6.03
CA MET A 594 1.44 -7.63 6.14
C MET A 594 1.99 -7.18 4.79
N PRO A 595 2.62 -6.00 4.70
CA PRO A 595 3.15 -5.51 3.44
C PRO A 595 4.38 -6.30 2.98
N ILE A 596 4.62 -6.29 1.66
CA ILE A 596 5.83 -6.87 1.05
C ILE A 596 7.01 -5.91 1.27
N TRP A 597 6.82 -4.63 0.98
CA TRP A 597 7.74 -3.54 1.27
C TRP A 597 7.48 -3.01 2.68
N ARG A 598 8.44 -3.18 3.60
CA ARG A 598 8.25 -2.91 5.03
C ARG A 598 9.17 -1.79 5.51
N SER A 599 8.59 -0.77 6.12
CA SER A 599 9.37 0.14 6.97
C SER A 599 10.04 -0.62 8.10
N LEU A 600 11.25 -0.23 8.48
CA LEU A 600 11.90 -0.78 9.68
C LEU A 600 11.10 -0.54 10.96
N ALA A 601 10.20 0.46 10.98
CA ALA A 601 9.30 0.71 12.11
C ALA A 601 8.28 -0.41 12.37
N ILE A 602 8.07 -1.33 11.43
CA ILE A 602 7.20 -2.50 11.64
C ILE A 602 7.84 -3.47 12.64
N GLU A 603 9.14 -3.73 12.49
CA GLU A 603 9.86 -4.69 13.32
C GLU A 603 10.59 -4.03 14.51
N TYR A 604 11.02 -2.76 14.36
CA TYR A 604 11.82 -2.03 15.35
C TYR A 604 11.21 -0.69 15.78
N PRO A 605 9.89 -0.64 16.16
CA PRO A 605 9.16 0.62 16.32
C PRO A 605 9.73 1.55 17.42
N PHE A 606 10.47 1.01 18.39
CA PHE A 606 11.06 1.78 19.51
C PHE A 606 12.56 2.05 19.35
N ASP A 607 13.16 1.63 18.24
CA ASP A 607 14.53 2.01 17.92
C ASP A 607 14.54 3.44 17.34
N SER A 608 15.10 4.39 18.10
CA SER A 608 15.09 5.80 17.71
C SER A 608 15.90 6.09 16.45
N LYS A 609 16.92 5.29 16.15
CA LYS A 609 17.78 5.50 14.99
C LYS A 609 17.04 5.33 13.66
N ILE A 610 16.05 4.45 13.58
CA ILE A 610 15.32 4.23 12.32
C ILE A 610 14.51 5.46 11.88
N TYR A 611 14.23 6.40 12.80
CA TYR A 611 13.53 7.65 12.50
C TYR A 611 14.48 8.79 12.12
N ASP A 612 15.80 8.60 12.27
CA ASP A 612 16.80 9.56 11.81
C ASP A 612 16.70 9.76 10.29
N GLY A 613 16.86 10.99 9.82
CA GLY A 613 16.79 11.34 8.40
C GLY A 613 17.73 10.53 7.51
N ARG A 614 18.83 10.01 8.08
CA ARG A 614 19.81 9.15 7.37
C ARG A 614 19.30 7.71 7.14
N TYR A 615 18.47 7.17 8.04
CA TYR A 615 18.11 5.74 8.05
C TYR A 615 16.63 5.45 7.76
N GLN A 616 15.76 6.48 7.82
CA GLN A 616 14.32 6.32 7.56
C GLN A 616 13.97 5.82 6.15
N HIS A 617 14.94 5.80 5.24
CA HIS A 617 14.79 5.25 3.88
C HIS A 617 15.16 3.78 3.81
N GLN A 618 15.80 3.21 4.84
CA GLN A 618 16.06 1.79 4.89
C GLN A 618 14.74 1.05 5.06
N PHE A 619 14.55 -0.01 4.29
CA PHE A 619 13.33 -0.81 4.32
C PHE A 619 13.65 -2.28 4.11
N THR A 620 12.71 -3.18 4.43
CA THR A 620 12.87 -4.60 4.12
C THR A 620 11.85 -5.06 3.07
N ILE A 621 12.26 -6.05 2.29
CA ILE A 621 11.37 -6.87 1.47
C ILE A 621 11.11 -8.16 2.24
N GLY A 622 9.81 -8.41 2.51
CA GLY A 622 9.46 -9.49 3.44
C GLY A 622 10.11 -9.29 4.82
N LYS A 623 10.50 -10.38 5.45
CA LYS A 623 10.97 -10.37 6.85
C LYS A 623 12.44 -10.03 7.06
N GLY A 624 13.30 -10.14 6.06
CA GLY A 624 14.71 -10.12 6.36
C GLY A 624 15.67 -9.60 5.31
N LEU A 625 15.21 -9.18 4.14
CA LEU A 625 16.05 -8.57 3.11
C LEU A 625 15.96 -7.05 3.21
N MET A 626 16.93 -6.41 3.84
CA MET A 626 17.01 -4.95 3.99
C MET A 626 17.71 -4.31 2.78
N ILE A 627 17.15 -3.22 2.30
CA ILE A 627 17.73 -2.36 1.27
C ILE A 627 18.08 -1.02 1.92
N ALA A 628 19.29 -0.51 1.66
CA ALA A 628 19.75 0.80 2.09
C ALA A 628 19.99 1.68 0.85
N PRO A 629 18.99 2.44 0.38
CA PRO A 629 19.09 3.26 -0.83
C PRO A 629 20.11 4.38 -0.68
N VAL A 630 20.66 4.81 -1.84
CA VAL A 630 21.60 5.91 -1.96
C VAL A 630 21.17 6.85 -3.08
N ASN A 631 21.55 8.13 -2.98
CA ASN A 631 21.32 9.11 -4.03
C ASN A 631 22.15 8.78 -5.27
N SER A 632 21.82 9.40 -6.39
CA SER A 632 22.37 9.09 -7.70
C SER A 632 23.89 9.17 -7.78
N VAL A 633 24.50 10.16 -7.13
CA VAL A 633 25.95 10.44 -7.19
C VAL A 633 26.74 9.87 -6.00
N GLN A 634 26.08 9.18 -5.06
CA GLN A 634 26.77 8.60 -3.91
C GLN A 634 27.41 7.25 -4.27
N GLU A 635 28.67 7.07 -3.90
CA GLU A 635 29.42 5.82 -4.08
C GLU A 635 29.63 5.05 -2.77
N PHE A 636 29.20 5.60 -1.66
CA PHE A 636 29.17 4.96 -0.34
C PHE A 636 28.03 5.53 0.51
N THR A 637 27.60 4.77 1.48
CA THR A 637 26.58 5.22 2.44
C THR A 637 26.82 4.65 3.83
N LYS A 638 26.27 5.32 4.84
CA LYS A 638 26.24 4.81 6.20
C LYS A 638 24.96 4.01 6.41
N VAL A 639 25.08 2.75 6.78
CA VAL A 639 23.97 1.83 7.01
C VAL A 639 23.83 1.55 8.49
N TYR A 640 22.61 1.56 9.00
CA TYR A 640 22.29 1.11 10.32
C TYR A 640 21.73 -0.32 10.30
N PHE A 641 22.23 -1.18 11.16
CA PHE A 641 21.86 -2.59 11.28
C PHE A 641 21.05 -2.83 12.55
N PRO A 642 19.71 -2.70 12.52
CA PRO A 642 18.87 -2.80 13.71
C PRO A 642 18.77 -4.23 14.25
N GLY A 643 18.22 -4.37 15.47
CA GLY A 643 17.88 -5.66 16.07
C GLY A 643 19.01 -6.34 16.80
N SER A 644 18.93 -7.67 16.96
CA SER A 644 19.85 -8.49 17.76
C SER A 644 20.53 -9.63 16.99
N GLN A 645 20.13 -9.84 15.72
CA GLN A 645 20.74 -10.84 14.86
C GLN A 645 21.77 -10.21 13.94
N PRO A 646 22.82 -10.92 13.52
CA PRO A 646 23.79 -10.42 12.57
C PRO A 646 23.13 -10.10 11.23
N TRP A 647 23.78 -9.23 10.46
CA TRP A 647 23.37 -8.95 9.07
C TRP A 647 24.49 -9.41 8.13
N TYR A 648 24.12 -9.82 6.94
CA TYR A 648 25.01 -10.30 5.90
C TYR A 648 24.84 -9.48 4.63
N ASP A 649 25.93 -8.97 4.05
CA ASP A 649 25.87 -8.35 2.72
C ASP A 649 25.32 -9.37 1.72
N PHE A 650 24.29 -8.97 1.00
CA PHE A 650 23.56 -9.88 0.09
C PHE A 650 24.44 -10.43 -1.05
N TYR A 651 25.52 -9.72 -1.43
CA TYR A 651 26.35 -10.06 -2.57
C TYR A 651 27.67 -10.72 -2.20
N SER A 652 28.12 -10.61 -0.94
CA SER A 652 29.44 -11.08 -0.52
C SER A 652 29.44 -11.96 0.73
N ASP A 653 28.31 -12.09 1.46
CA ASP A 653 28.21 -12.72 2.77
C ASP A 653 29.04 -12.02 3.87
N SER A 654 29.58 -10.82 3.63
CA SER A 654 30.27 -10.06 4.68
C SER A 654 29.33 -9.79 5.85
N LYS A 655 29.81 -10.08 7.07
CA LYS A 655 29.00 -10.05 8.30
C LYS A 655 29.09 -8.69 9.00
N TYR A 656 27.93 -8.15 9.40
CA TYR A 656 27.79 -6.93 10.18
C TYR A 656 27.13 -7.20 11.52
N ALA A 657 27.59 -6.49 12.55
CA ALA A 657 27.07 -6.66 13.91
C ALA A 657 25.72 -5.94 14.08
N PRO A 658 24.75 -6.53 14.83
CA PRO A 658 23.48 -5.86 15.12
C PRO A 658 23.69 -4.66 16.05
N GLY A 659 22.81 -3.65 15.94
CA GLY A 659 22.84 -2.42 16.72
C GLY A 659 23.95 -1.43 16.33
N THR A 660 24.72 -1.72 15.27
CA THR A 660 25.85 -0.89 14.81
C THR A 660 25.50 -0.10 13.54
N GLU A 661 26.38 0.85 13.25
CA GLU A 661 26.39 1.60 12.00
C GLU A 661 27.71 1.34 11.29
N ASP A 662 27.68 1.18 9.96
CA ASP A 662 28.92 1.00 9.21
C ASP A 662 28.83 1.73 7.87
N HIS A 663 29.99 2.05 7.28
CA HIS A 663 30.10 2.61 5.95
C HIS A 663 30.25 1.49 4.94
N VAL A 664 29.42 1.50 3.93
CA VAL A 664 29.42 0.49 2.88
C VAL A 664 29.58 1.12 1.50
N ASP A 665 30.32 0.46 0.64
CA ASP A 665 30.47 0.87 -0.74
C ASP A 665 29.16 0.70 -1.51
N ALA A 666 28.85 1.69 -2.30
CA ALA A 666 27.66 1.73 -3.13
C ALA A 666 28.00 2.23 -4.56
N PRO A 667 28.90 1.56 -5.28
CA PRO A 667 29.15 1.90 -6.69
C PRO A 667 27.83 1.81 -7.46
N LEU A 668 27.74 2.46 -8.61
CA LEU A 668 26.47 2.62 -9.34
C LEU A 668 25.75 1.28 -9.62
N GLU A 669 26.53 0.24 -9.87
CA GLU A 669 26.07 -1.12 -10.16
C GLU A 669 25.62 -1.91 -8.91
N LYS A 670 25.88 -1.39 -7.70
CA LYS A 670 25.57 -2.09 -6.44
C LYS A 670 24.65 -1.25 -5.55
N LEU A 671 23.41 -1.64 -5.43
CA LEU A 671 22.50 -1.12 -4.40
C LEU A 671 22.76 -1.87 -3.09
N PRO A 672 23.15 -1.20 -2.00
CA PRO A 672 23.40 -1.86 -0.73
C PRO A 672 22.18 -2.66 -0.23
N ALA A 673 22.36 -3.96 -0.09
CA ALA A 673 21.35 -4.91 0.33
C ALA A 673 21.95 -5.88 1.36
N PHE A 674 21.16 -6.20 2.40
CA PHE A 674 21.62 -7.00 3.53
C PHE A 674 20.54 -7.98 3.97
N VAL A 675 20.95 -9.17 4.40
CA VAL A 675 20.02 -10.17 4.90
C VAL A 675 20.26 -10.40 6.39
N GLN A 676 19.19 -10.35 7.17
CA GLN A 676 19.25 -10.61 8.59
C GLN A 676 19.47 -12.10 8.86
N GLY A 677 20.33 -12.42 9.83
CA GLY A 677 20.50 -13.79 10.31
C GLY A 677 19.17 -14.40 10.78
N GLY A 678 18.94 -15.62 10.35
CA GLY A 678 17.68 -16.34 10.52
C GLY A 678 16.76 -16.28 9.29
N SER A 679 17.00 -15.38 8.36
CA SER A 679 16.17 -15.25 7.16
C SER A 679 16.31 -16.44 6.23
N ILE A 680 15.21 -16.76 5.55
CA ILE A 680 15.09 -17.78 4.53
C ILE A 680 14.54 -17.12 3.27
N ILE A 681 15.29 -17.15 2.18
CA ILE A 681 14.92 -16.50 0.91
C ILE A 681 14.83 -17.55 -0.21
N PRO A 682 13.62 -17.99 -0.58
CA PRO A 682 13.45 -18.88 -1.73
C PRO A 682 13.61 -18.11 -3.05
N MET A 683 14.38 -18.66 -3.96
CA MET A 683 14.67 -18.11 -5.27
C MET A 683 14.56 -19.18 -6.37
N GLN A 684 14.45 -18.76 -7.62
CA GLN A 684 14.46 -19.64 -8.79
C GLN A 684 15.53 -19.23 -9.80
N SER A 685 15.71 -20.00 -10.87
CA SER A 685 16.57 -19.59 -11.99
C SER A 685 15.93 -18.43 -12.77
N ILE A 686 16.77 -17.69 -13.51
CA ILE A 686 16.36 -16.55 -14.35
C ILE A 686 15.36 -17.03 -15.41
N ILE A 687 14.28 -16.27 -15.57
CA ILE A 687 13.29 -16.38 -16.65
C ILE A 687 13.08 -14.99 -17.28
N GLN A 688 12.60 -14.94 -18.52
CA GLN A 688 12.37 -13.67 -19.23
C GLN A 688 10.96 -13.09 -19.02
N HIS A 689 10.03 -13.93 -18.62
CA HIS A 689 8.66 -13.55 -18.21
C HIS A 689 8.06 -14.65 -17.33
N THR A 690 7.06 -14.32 -16.57
CA THR A 690 6.42 -15.23 -15.59
C THR A 690 5.70 -16.43 -16.22
N GLY A 691 5.43 -16.40 -17.53
CA GLY A 691 4.90 -17.52 -18.28
C GLY A 691 5.94 -18.60 -18.63
N GLU A 692 7.25 -18.33 -18.44
CA GLU A 692 8.30 -19.32 -18.58
C GLU A 692 8.41 -20.19 -17.33
N LYS A 693 8.83 -21.42 -17.52
CA LYS A 693 9.21 -22.29 -16.41
C LYS A 693 10.68 -22.07 -16.08
N SER A 694 10.97 -21.80 -14.82
CA SER A 694 12.34 -21.85 -14.32
C SER A 694 12.89 -23.27 -14.35
N SER A 695 14.15 -23.46 -13.95
CA SER A 695 14.70 -24.82 -13.74
C SER A 695 13.85 -25.59 -12.72
N ASP A 696 13.99 -26.89 -12.70
CA ASP A 696 13.28 -27.77 -11.75
C ASP A 696 13.79 -27.65 -10.31
N THR A 697 14.79 -26.81 -10.08
CA THR A 697 15.43 -26.57 -8.77
C THR A 697 14.96 -25.26 -8.16
N LEU A 698 14.42 -25.33 -6.94
CA LEU A 698 14.16 -24.19 -6.09
C LEU A 698 15.38 -23.96 -5.19
N PHE A 699 15.92 -22.75 -5.19
CA PHE A 699 17.05 -22.38 -4.36
C PHE A 699 16.53 -21.75 -3.05
N VAL A 700 16.93 -22.31 -1.91
CA VAL A 700 16.52 -21.82 -0.59
C VAL A 700 17.75 -21.33 0.14
N HIS A 701 17.92 -20.01 0.17
CA HIS A 701 19.03 -19.35 0.87
C HIS A 701 18.68 -19.23 2.35
N VAL A 702 19.52 -19.73 3.24
CA VAL A 702 19.36 -19.70 4.69
C VAL A 702 20.55 -18.99 5.31
N TYR A 703 20.28 -17.95 6.09
CA TYR A 703 21.30 -17.11 6.71
C TYR A 703 21.45 -17.44 8.19
N ALA A 704 22.68 -17.67 8.64
CA ALA A 704 22.98 -18.08 9.99
C ALA A 704 22.52 -17.07 11.03
N ALA A 705 21.85 -17.52 12.08
CA ALA A 705 21.42 -16.73 13.22
C ALA A 705 22.19 -17.14 14.50
N ASN A 706 22.34 -16.19 15.41
CA ASN A 706 22.93 -16.49 16.73
C ASN A 706 21.99 -17.31 17.61
N SER A 707 20.67 -17.13 17.43
CA SER A 707 19.64 -17.79 18.24
C SER A 707 18.26 -17.59 17.60
N GLY A 708 17.26 -18.28 18.13
CA GLY A 708 15.87 -18.09 17.77
C GLY A 708 15.37 -19.10 16.74
N VAL A 709 14.05 -19.00 16.50
CA VAL A 709 13.32 -19.81 15.51
C VAL A 709 12.67 -18.86 14.52
N THR A 710 12.91 -19.09 13.25
CA THR A 710 12.31 -18.31 12.16
C THR A 710 11.55 -19.23 11.22
N ASN A 711 10.60 -18.65 10.48
CA ASN A 711 9.84 -19.38 9.47
C ASN A 711 9.68 -18.56 8.20
N GLN A 712 9.64 -19.25 7.07
CA GLN A 712 9.32 -18.72 5.76
C GLN A 712 8.32 -19.63 5.06
N GLN A 713 7.28 -19.02 4.53
CA GLN A 713 6.32 -19.72 3.67
C GLN A 713 6.84 -19.79 2.24
N ILE A 714 6.60 -20.90 1.56
CA ILE A 714 6.68 -21.00 0.11
C ILE A 714 5.29 -21.33 -0.40
N TYR A 715 4.79 -20.50 -1.29
CA TYR A 715 3.47 -20.62 -1.88
C TYR A 715 3.56 -20.71 -3.41
N HIS A 716 2.84 -21.66 -3.97
CA HIS A 716 2.68 -21.84 -5.41
C HIS A 716 1.23 -22.13 -5.76
N ASP A 717 0.74 -21.57 -6.86
CA ASP A 717 -0.48 -21.93 -7.55
C ASP A 717 -0.24 -21.82 -9.07
N ASP A 718 -1.28 -21.74 -9.89
CA ASP A 718 -1.14 -21.54 -11.33
C ASP A 718 -0.71 -20.11 -11.73
N GLY A 719 -0.63 -19.19 -10.77
CA GLY A 719 -0.27 -17.78 -10.99
C GLY A 719 -1.32 -16.97 -11.75
N LEU A 720 -2.47 -17.53 -12.08
CA LEU A 720 -3.42 -16.91 -13.01
C LEU A 720 -4.87 -16.92 -12.51
N THR A 721 -5.35 -18.06 -11.99
CA THR A 721 -6.78 -18.26 -11.72
C THR A 721 -7.11 -18.25 -10.22
N TYR A 722 -8.40 -18.20 -9.90
CA TYR A 722 -8.92 -18.39 -8.53
C TYR A 722 -9.04 -19.86 -8.11
N SER A 723 -8.43 -20.81 -8.86
CA SER A 723 -8.45 -22.23 -8.53
C SER A 723 -7.81 -22.54 -7.17
N TYR A 724 -6.92 -21.68 -6.69
CA TYR A 724 -6.31 -21.77 -5.35
C TYR A 724 -7.35 -21.71 -4.22
N GLU A 725 -8.46 -20.99 -4.38
CA GLU A 725 -9.55 -20.93 -3.40
C GLU A 725 -10.25 -22.30 -3.24
N LYS A 726 -10.09 -23.18 -4.25
CA LYS A 726 -10.62 -24.56 -4.28
C LYS A 726 -9.55 -25.61 -3.98
N GLY A 727 -8.41 -25.22 -3.41
CA GLY A 727 -7.35 -26.12 -2.99
C GLY A 727 -6.24 -26.34 -4.02
N ALA A 728 -6.31 -25.74 -5.23
CA ALA A 728 -5.27 -25.84 -6.25
C ALA A 728 -4.08 -24.91 -5.94
N TYR A 729 -3.45 -25.14 -4.80
CA TYR A 729 -2.23 -24.47 -4.34
C TYR A 729 -1.26 -25.47 -3.72
N SER A 730 -0.01 -25.08 -3.55
CA SER A 730 1.01 -25.77 -2.73
C SER A 730 1.56 -24.74 -1.73
N HIS A 731 1.40 -25.03 -0.44
CA HIS A 731 1.87 -24.17 0.64
C HIS A 731 2.73 -24.99 1.59
N MET A 732 3.99 -24.59 1.76
CA MET A 732 4.97 -25.26 2.61
C MET A 732 5.66 -24.24 3.52
N ASN A 733 5.78 -24.56 4.82
CA ASN A 733 6.61 -23.79 5.74
C ASN A 733 8.01 -24.38 5.82
N ILE A 734 9.01 -23.52 5.86
CA ILE A 734 10.38 -23.83 6.20
C ILE A 734 10.65 -23.17 7.54
N ILE A 735 11.11 -23.96 8.52
CA ILE A 735 11.42 -23.52 9.88
C ILE A 735 12.92 -23.70 10.10
N TYR A 736 13.61 -22.62 10.46
CA TYR A 736 15.00 -22.65 10.90
C TYR A 736 15.07 -22.38 12.40
N ASP A 737 15.60 -23.36 13.16
CA ASP A 737 15.86 -23.30 14.61
C ASP A 737 17.36 -23.26 14.82
N ALA A 738 17.91 -22.06 15.04
CA ALA A 738 19.34 -21.87 15.24
C ALA A 738 19.86 -22.56 16.51
N GLY A 739 19.05 -22.59 17.58
CA GLY A 739 19.42 -23.22 18.85
C GLY A 739 19.51 -24.74 18.75
N LYS A 740 18.63 -25.36 17.96
CA LYS A 740 18.64 -26.80 17.70
C LYS A 740 19.48 -27.20 16.49
N LYS A 741 20.08 -26.24 15.80
CA LYS A 741 20.82 -26.45 14.54
C LYS A 741 20.01 -27.30 13.54
N ASN A 742 18.78 -26.84 13.25
CA ASN A 742 17.83 -27.61 12.46
C ASN A 742 17.10 -26.74 11.46
N ILE A 743 16.93 -27.26 10.23
CA ILE A 743 16.03 -26.71 9.21
C ILE A 743 14.96 -27.78 8.93
N THR A 744 13.70 -27.42 9.11
CA THR A 744 12.56 -28.30 8.85
C THR A 744 11.74 -27.78 7.70
N PHE A 745 11.52 -28.61 6.70
CA PHE A 745 10.51 -28.43 5.65
C PHE A 745 9.26 -29.18 6.09
N GLU A 746 8.14 -28.49 6.26
CA GLU A 746 6.85 -29.14 6.51
C GLU A 746 6.32 -29.81 5.26
N ALA A 747 5.40 -30.78 5.41
CA ALA A 747 4.71 -31.36 4.27
C ALA A 747 3.89 -30.26 3.54
N PRO A 748 3.99 -30.16 2.21
CA PRO A 748 3.17 -29.21 1.45
C PRO A 748 1.67 -29.48 1.64
N LYS A 749 0.90 -28.42 1.82
CA LYS A 749 -0.57 -28.44 1.86
C LYS A 749 -1.12 -28.03 0.49
N GLY A 750 -2.32 -28.51 0.14
CA GLY A 750 -2.97 -28.27 -1.13
C GLY A 750 -2.66 -29.36 -2.17
N ASN A 751 -3.23 -29.22 -3.38
CA ASN A 751 -3.14 -30.25 -4.42
C ASN A 751 -2.42 -29.80 -5.71
N TYR A 752 -1.88 -28.57 -5.74
CA TYR A 752 -1.10 -28.07 -6.85
C TYR A 752 0.28 -28.72 -6.89
N LYS A 753 0.69 -29.20 -8.07
CA LYS A 753 2.02 -29.77 -8.28
C LYS A 753 2.93 -28.70 -8.87
N THR A 754 3.86 -28.22 -8.08
CA THR A 754 4.93 -27.34 -8.59
C THR A 754 5.79 -28.10 -9.62
N HIS A 755 6.43 -27.34 -10.53
CA HIS A 755 7.40 -27.90 -11.48
C HIS A 755 8.77 -28.19 -10.85
N HIS A 756 9.01 -27.70 -9.62
CA HIS A 756 10.25 -27.96 -8.90
C HIS A 756 10.30 -29.41 -8.40
N ASN A 757 11.38 -30.10 -8.71
CA ASN A 757 11.65 -31.47 -8.25
C ASN A 757 12.73 -31.53 -7.19
N VAL A 758 13.57 -30.49 -7.09
CA VAL A 758 14.72 -30.41 -6.21
C VAL A 758 14.67 -29.09 -5.43
N ILE A 759 15.08 -29.15 -4.15
CA ILE A 759 15.45 -27.94 -3.39
C ILE A 759 16.96 -27.96 -3.19
N ALA A 760 17.64 -26.89 -3.61
CA ALA A 760 19.02 -26.62 -3.27
C ALA A 760 19.05 -25.64 -2.10
N ILE A 761 19.46 -26.10 -0.94
CA ILE A 761 19.60 -25.29 0.29
C ILE A 761 21.00 -24.69 0.29
N LEU A 762 21.09 -23.38 0.35
CA LEU A 762 22.31 -22.62 0.29
C LEU A 762 22.51 -21.92 1.65
N LEU A 763 23.60 -22.27 2.33
CA LEU A 763 23.89 -21.87 3.70
C LEU A 763 24.88 -20.70 3.71
N HIS A 764 24.42 -19.53 4.22
CA HIS A 764 25.15 -18.28 4.28
C HIS A 764 25.58 -17.95 5.70
N GLY A 765 26.84 -17.53 5.89
CA GLY A 765 27.37 -17.12 7.19
C GLY A 765 27.54 -18.24 8.22
N PHE A 766 27.55 -19.51 7.81
CA PHE A 766 27.84 -20.65 8.68
C PHE A 766 29.35 -20.81 8.76
N ASP A 767 29.94 -20.39 9.89
CA ASP A 767 31.42 -20.31 10.12
C ASP A 767 32.12 -21.66 10.05
N GLU A 768 31.42 -22.75 10.36
CA GLU A 768 31.97 -24.11 10.25
C GLU A 768 31.05 -24.93 9.33
N VAL A 769 31.65 -25.64 8.37
CA VAL A 769 30.94 -26.70 7.66
C VAL A 769 30.47 -27.70 8.70
N PRO A 770 29.17 -27.87 8.93
CA PRO A 770 28.72 -28.89 9.82
C PRO A 770 29.23 -30.26 9.34
N LYS A 771 30.26 -30.76 9.98
CA LYS A 771 30.73 -32.15 9.78
C LYS A 771 29.58 -33.07 10.22
N GLY A 772 28.90 -33.71 9.27
CA GLY A 772 27.88 -34.68 9.59
C GLY A 772 26.45 -34.17 9.56
N MET A 773 26.09 -33.33 8.57
CA MET A 773 24.69 -33.03 8.32
C MET A 773 23.88 -34.29 8.01
N ASN A 774 22.68 -34.35 8.60
CA ASN A 774 21.77 -35.47 8.45
C ASN A 774 20.44 -35.02 7.90
N ILE A 775 19.90 -35.72 6.90
CA ILE A 775 18.53 -35.56 6.41
C ILE A 775 17.71 -36.73 6.99
N ASN A 776 16.74 -36.43 7.85
CA ASN A 776 15.93 -37.43 8.52
C ASN A 776 16.74 -38.57 9.17
N GLY A 777 17.88 -38.24 9.77
CA GLY A 777 18.79 -39.18 10.45
C GLY A 777 19.81 -39.85 9.50
N THR A 778 19.77 -39.63 8.20
CA THR A 778 20.75 -40.17 7.25
C THR A 778 21.78 -39.09 6.88
N SER A 779 23.09 -39.45 7.02
CA SER A 779 24.18 -38.53 6.67
C SER A 779 24.12 -38.11 5.19
N THR A 780 24.34 -36.83 4.95
CA THR A 780 24.31 -36.26 3.60
C THR A 780 25.62 -35.54 3.28
N LYS A 781 25.92 -35.44 1.99
CA LYS A 781 27.08 -34.71 1.49
C LYS A 781 26.74 -33.22 1.41
N VAL A 782 27.62 -32.37 1.91
CA VAL A 782 27.60 -30.92 1.74
C VAL A 782 28.60 -30.53 0.65
N GLU A 783 28.17 -29.75 -0.32
CA GLU A 783 29.01 -29.34 -1.45
C GLU A 783 29.32 -27.85 -1.32
N LYS A 784 30.51 -27.44 -1.75
CA LYS A 784 30.82 -26.02 -1.94
C LYS A 784 30.26 -25.57 -3.27
N ARG A 785 29.58 -24.42 -3.27
CA ARG A 785 29.00 -23.81 -4.46
C ARG A 785 29.37 -22.32 -4.51
N SER A 786 29.78 -21.87 -5.71
CA SER A 786 29.93 -20.45 -5.98
C SER A 786 28.58 -19.88 -6.45
N VAL A 787 28.14 -18.78 -5.84
CA VAL A 787 26.87 -18.11 -6.17
C VAL A 787 27.16 -16.64 -6.47
N SER A 788 26.55 -16.11 -7.52
CA SER A 788 26.54 -14.69 -7.82
C SER A 788 25.12 -14.25 -8.20
N PHE A 789 24.65 -13.14 -7.65
CA PHE A 789 23.38 -12.56 -7.99
C PHE A 789 23.48 -11.53 -9.12
N MET A 790 24.67 -11.02 -9.39
CA MET A 790 24.95 -10.00 -10.39
C MET A 790 25.99 -10.51 -11.38
N LYS A 791 25.77 -10.28 -12.66
CA LYS A 791 26.78 -10.50 -13.69
C LYS A 791 27.70 -9.28 -13.76
N ALA A 792 28.95 -9.51 -14.12
CA ALA A 792 29.87 -8.44 -14.47
C ALA A 792 29.27 -7.58 -15.60
N LEU A 793 29.50 -6.27 -15.53
CA LEU A 793 29.08 -5.35 -16.59
C LEU A 793 29.90 -5.62 -17.87
N SER A 794 29.24 -5.51 -19.02
CA SER A 794 29.88 -5.77 -20.32
C SER A 794 30.91 -4.68 -20.71
N ASN A 795 30.76 -3.46 -20.18
CA ASN A 795 31.69 -2.36 -20.46
C ASN A 795 32.91 -2.41 -19.55
N PHE A 796 34.04 -2.64 -20.13
CA PHE A 796 35.33 -2.50 -19.48
C PHE A 796 35.64 -1.02 -19.23
N ASP A 797 35.80 -0.64 -17.96
CA ASP A 797 36.42 0.64 -17.61
C ASP A 797 37.93 0.44 -17.56
N PRO A 798 38.69 1.02 -18.51
CA PRO A 798 40.15 0.85 -18.57
C PRO A 798 40.88 1.46 -17.36
N LEU A 799 40.20 2.34 -16.58
CA LEU A 799 40.75 2.97 -15.38
C LEU A 799 40.26 2.31 -14.11
N GLY A 800 39.12 1.63 -14.15
CA GLY A 800 38.49 0.99 -13.00
C GLY A 800 38.92 -0.46 -12.68
N GLY A 801 39.70 -1.06 -13.56
CA GLY A 801 40.08 -2.48 -13.46
C GLY A 801 39.00 -3.44 -13.98
N PRO A 802 39.26 -4.75 -13.95
CA PRO A 802 38.31 -5.73 -14.47
C PRO A 802 37.04 -5.72 -13.60
N ALA A 803 35.87 -5.68 -14.26
CA ALA A 803 34.60 -5.86 -13.63
C ALA A 803 34.62 -7.18 -12.86
N ARG A 804 34.46 -7.09 -11.52
CA ARG A 804 34.49 -8.29 -10.65
C ARG A 804 33.07 -8.77 -10.47
N GLU A 805 32.76 -9.97 -10.95
CA GLU A 805 31.60 -10.68 -10.43
C GLU A 805 31.82 -10.94 -8.94
N GLY A 806 30.89 -10.48 -8.11
CA GLY A 806 30.91 -10.82 -6.69
C GLY A 806 30.46 -12.27 -6.52
N PHE A 807 31.40 -13.19 -6.28
CA PHE A 807 31.09 -14.58 -5.97
C PHE A 807 31.13 -14.80 -4.46
N MET A 808 30.07 -15.41 -3.95
CA MET A 808 30.03 -15.99 -2.62
C MET A 808 30.30 -17.48 -2.70
N ASN A 809 31.10 -18.00 -1.78
CA ASN A 809 31.28 -19.43 -1.63
C ASN A 809 30.38 -19.92 -0.49
N VAL A 810 29.29 -20.54 -0.86
CA VAL A 810 28.29 -21.08 0.07
C VAL A 810 28.35 -22.61 0.11
N GLN A 811 27.80 -23.16 1.16
CA GLN A 811 27.60 -24.60 1.25
C GLN A 811 26.22 -24.96 0.74
N ALA A 812 26.12 -26.01 -0.04
CA ALA A 812 24.89 -26.43 -0.69
C ALA A 812 24.53 -27.88 -0.30
N ILE A 813 23.23 -28.08 -0.06
CA ILE A 813 22.62 -29.39 0.16
C ILE A 813 21.48 -29.52 -0.82
N HIS A 814 21.41 -30.66 -1.50
CA HIS A 814 20.31 -30.96 -2.41
C HIS A 814 19.39 -32.00 -1.80
N ILE A 815 18.11 -31.71 -1.78
CA ILE A 815 17.04 -32.64 -1.37
C ILE A 815 15.98 -32.74 -2.47
N PRO A 816 15.34 -33.90 -2.64
CA PRO A 816 14.12 -33.97 -3.43
C PRO A 816 13.08 -32.97 -2.89
N TYR A 817 12.24 -32.40 -3.75
CA TYR A 817 11.16 -31.52 -3.28
C TYR A 817 10.29 -32.29 -2.27
N PRO A 818 10.11 -31.78 -1.03
CA PRO A 818 9.50 -32.55 0.06
C PRO A 818 8.05 -32.92 -0.24
N LYS A 819 7.70 -34.20 -0.04
CA LYS A 819 6.31 -34.72 -0.04
C LYS A 819 5.82 -34.98 1.38
N ALA A 820 6.73 -35.04 2.33
CA ALA A 820 6.50 -35.23 3.75
C ALA A 820 7.45 -34.33 4.54
N LYS A 821 7.23 -34.22 5.85
CA LYS A 821 8.13 -33.46 6.74
C LYS A 821 9.57 -33.95 6.58
N THR A 822 10.48 -33.03 6.24
CA THR A 822 11.91 -33.30 6.05
C THR A 822 12.72 -32.43 7.01
N SER A 823 13.59 -33.02 7.80
CA SER A 823 14.42 -32.34 8.80
C SER A 823 15.89 -32.47 8.45
N ILE A 824 16.60 -31.38 8.50
CA ILE A 824 18.05 -31.31 8.28
C ILE A 824 18.68 -30.82 9.58
N GLN A 825 19.62 -31.62 10.12
CA GLN A 825 20.30 -31.36 11.40
C GLN A 825 21.80 -31.42 11.23
N TRP A 826 22.55 -30.67 12.05
CA TRP A 826 24.00 -30.63 12.10
C TRP A 826 24.57 -30.42 13.49
#